data_ffcf601b9b4217b7b02a5dfb689ce63a
#
_entry.id   ffcf601b9b4217b7b02a5dfb689ce63a
#
_cell.length_a   1.000
_cell.length_b   1.000
_cell.length_c   1.000
_cell.angle_alpha   90.00
_cell.angle_beta   90.00
_cell.angle_gamma   90.00
#
_symmetry.space_group_name_H-M   'P 1'
#
loop_
_entity.id
_entity.type
_entity.pdbx_description
1 polymer ?
#
loop_
_entity_poly.entity_id
_entity_poly.type
_entity_poly.pdbx_seq_one_letter_code
_entity_poly.pdbx_strand_id
1 'polypeptide(L)'
;MQGAERSALEGEIDSIYNNNIRAFIVESRTHPDFCGEGWWRDMDIVLSKAKTLGMRVWVLDDKHYPTGFANDKFSEHPDLTQWHIAERNADIIGCKSGRLRVGCLPEDRLLFAAAYPYKGKNIDYSSPVFLTSAFENNFLYFDLQEKPYRVVTVWKTRDGGRNDRMDLINPASVQLLIDVVYEPHYVRYKELFGNTFAGFFSDEPGFYNDYNDCALKRSVNIYETRLGTEGMSYPVSDELIARLYAHPLHITESDLVALWTLRDERDSEIRCAYMNIVTDLYAKHFSGNIGRWCCERGVQYIGHIIEDMNCHTHLGLGPGHYFKSQTGQNMAGIDIVLHQLEPGFNELRHLAPISDGYADPEFFDHTLSALAFSEAYIDPYKEGKSMCEIFGAYGWGLDITKMKWLLDMMLVGGINHFVPHAFCPNFPEPDCPPHFHAQGNNPQEGAFGYLMKYAEQMCDLFSNGAPVVDIGVLYHAEADWSGREYMSVDPVLKTLHENQYNAFIVPSMRLDFAEKLKCLIVPYAEFLPQELKERLNGLHCKVLYAPKEDIAEIVLKLDSMGLRDITLGHPEKHLRFYHYRKAGSEYYMFFNAGTEDVRVKVDFGQKGAYKVSDYLSEFEYETDEDGVIALDLPAGNLVVCTAGNGKQKKETGLYKTISGQFKVSLRSGNEKEFSFYKNVSLPFDVISKNEQPSFVGTARFEAPVDLESDKYLVKLVGATGDAVLSVNGRHVGRRICKPYIYDCSDFIQKGENRLCIELSDTLGVNIADRFSCYSAIAPLGLESLEIYKIKE
;
A
#
# COMPACT_ATOMS: atom_id res chain seq x y z
N MET A 1 -9.69 -18.89 6.62
CA MET A 1 -10.62 -20.06 6.53
C MET A 1 -11.20 -20.54 7.86
N GLN A 2 -11.18 -20.08 8.90
CA GLN A 2 -11.85 -20.22 10.22
C GLN A 2 -12.48 -21.61 10.60
N GLY A 3 -12.17 -22.71 9.89
CA GLY A 3 -12.81 -24.02 10.10
C GLY A 3 -14.29 -24.07 9.67
N ALA A 4 -14.66 -23.32 8.66
CA ALA A 4 -16.03 -23.18 8.19
C ALA A 4 -16.58 -24.48 7.53
N GLU A 5 -17.91 -24.55 7.41
CA GLU A 5 -18.58 -25.62 6.71
C GLU A 5 -18.20 -25.64 5.22
N ARG A 6 -18.13 -26.85 4.61
CA ARG A 6 -17.80 -27.04 3.19
C ARG A 6 -18.62 -26.12 2.26
N SER A 7 -19.92 -26.03 2.49
CA SER A 7 -20.82 -25.22 1.65
C SER A 7 -20.51 -23.71 1.73
N ALA A 8 -20.07 -23.22 2.88
CA ALA A 8 -19.65 -21.84 3.06
C ALA A 8 -18.34 -21.55 2.30
N LEU A 9 -17.33 -22.43 2.45
CA LEU A 9 -16.07 -22.30 1.72
C LEU A 9 -16.26 -22.36 0.20
N GLU A 10 -17.06 -23.33 -0.30
CA GLU A 10 -17.36 -23.45 -1.72
C GLU A 10 -18.17 -22.22 -2.22
N GLY A 11 -19.10 -21.70 -1.42
CA GLY A 11 -19.89 -20.50 -1.72
C GLY A 11 -19.05 -19.24 -1.85
N GLU A 12 -18.09 -19.02 -0.94
CA GLU A 12 -17.13 -17.92 -1.04
C GLU A 12 -16.29 -17.99 -2.32
N ILE A 13 -15.78 -19.18 -2.65
CA ILE A 13 -14.97 -19.37 -3.87
C ILE A 13 -15.83 -19.13 -5.14
N ASP A 14 -17.09 -19.57 -5.14
CA ASP A 14 -18.03 -19.27 -6.22
C ASP A 14 -18.27 -17.76 -6.35
N SER A 15 -18.42 -17.05 -5.21
CA SER A 15 -18.55 -15.60 -5.22
C SER A 15 -17.30 -14.92 -5.76
N ILE A 16 -16.09 -15.30 -5.30
CA ILE A 16 -14.82 -14.79 -5.84
C ILE A 16 -14.77 -14.96 -7.37
N TYR A 17 -15.07 -16.16 -7.85
CA TYR A 17 -15.06 -16.46 -9.29
C TYR A 17 -16.09 -15.63 -10.07
N ASN A 18 -17.31 -15.51 -9.55
CA ASN A 18 -18.41 -14.76 -10.17
C ASN A 18 -18.14 -13.25 -10.19
N ASN A 19 -17.32 -12.75 -9.27
CA ASN A 19 -16.83 -11.38 -9.25
C ASN A 19 -15.59 -11.14 -10.13
N ASN A 20 -15.36 -11.96 -11.15
CA ASN A 20 -14.26 -11.85 -12.14
C ASN A 20 -12.84 -12.03 -11.57
N ILE A 21 -12.70 -12.55 -10.37
CA ILE A 21 -11.39 -12.84 -9.75
C ILE A 21 -11.00 -14.29 -10.07
N ARG A 22 -9.76 -14.52 -10.49
CA ARG A 22 -9.25 -15.84 -10.93
C ARG A 22 -8.15 -16.40 -10.06
N ALA A 23 -7.78 -15.65 -9.04
CA ALA A 23 -6.77 -16.05 -8.07
C ALA A 23 -7.09 -15.45 -6.71
N PHE A 24 -6.69 -16.10 -5.63
CA PHE A 24 -6.90 -15.59 -4.28
C PHE A 24 -5.85 -16.09 -3.30
N ILE A 25 -5.75 -15.41 -2.17
CA ILE A 25 -4.89 -15.78 -1.04
C ILE A 25 -5.78 -16.38 0.04
N VAL A 26 -5.39 -17.52 0.58
CA VAL A 26 -6.03 -18.12 1.75
C VAL A 26 -5.30 -17.68 2.99
N GLU A 27 -6.01 -16.97 3.85
CA GLU A 27 -5.51 -16.54 5.13
C GLU A 27 -5.96 -17.47 6.26
N SER A 28 -5.06 -17.72 7.21
CA SER A 28 -5.30 -18.62 8.35
C SER A 28 -5.68 -17.89 9.63
N ARG A 29 -5.60 -16.56 9.65
CA ARG A 29 -5.61 -15.70 10.86
C ARG A 29 -6.56 -16.15 11.97
N THR A 30 -7.70 -16.66 11.76
CA THR A 30 -8.62 -17.14 12.78
C THR A 30 -8.83 -18.66 12.74
N HIS A 31 -8.06 -19.39 11.94
CA HIS A 31 -8.22 -20.85 11.85
C HIS A 31 -7.71 -21.54 13.12
N PRO A 32 -8.56 -22.36 13.81
CA PRO A 32 -8.22 -22.92 15.11
C PRO A 32 -7.11 -23.97 15.04
N ASP A 33 -6.83 -24.56 13.88
CA ASP A 33 -5.94 -25.72 13.69
C ASP A 33 -5.05 -25.55 12.44
N PHE A 34 -4.34 -24.38 12.36
CA PHE A 34 -3.44 -24.09 11.25
C PHE A 34 -2.34 -25.14 11.11
N CYS A 35 -2.11 -25.65 9.91
CA CYS A 35 -1.24 -26.76 9.59
C CYS A 35 -1.57 -28.08 10.32
N GLY A 36 -2.77 -28.22 10.92
CA GLY A 36 -3.29 -29.46 11.49
C GLY A 36 -4.36 -30.10 10.60
N GLU A 37 -5.00 -31.17 11.10
CA GLU A 37 -5.99 -31.94 10.33
C GLU A 37 -7.21 -31.12 9.90
N GLY A 38 -7.64 -30.14 10.72
CA GLY A 38 -8.71 -29.22 10.38
C GLY A 38 -8.34 -28.32 9.21
N TRP A 39 -7.11 -27.76 9.21
CA TRP A 39 -6.57 -26.96 8.11
C TRP A 39 -6.49 -27.75 6.82
N TRP A 40 -5.97 -28.98 6.88
CA TRP A 40 -5.82 -29.80 5.69
C TRP A 40 -7.16 -30.18 5.06
N ARG A 41 -8.18 -30.50 5.89
CA ARG A 41 -9.55 -30.72 5.42
C ARG A 41 -10.07 -29.50 4.64
N ASP A 42 -9.90 -28.31 5.18
CA ASP A 42 -10.41 -27.08 4.56
C ASP A 42 -9.61 -26.74 3.31
N MET A 43 -8.30 -26.89 3.32
CA MET A 43 -7.44 -26.72 2.13
C MET A 43 -7.77 -27.72 1.02
N ASP A 44 -8.10 -28.98 1.35
CA ASP A 44 -8.53 -29.99 0.36
C ASP A 44 -9.82 -29.52 -0.35
N ILE A 45 -10.77 -28.92 0.36
CA ILE A 45 -12.00 -28.34 -0.21
C ILE A 45 -11.65 -27.16 -1.12
N VAL A 46 -10.86 -26.22 -0.61
CA VAL A 46 -10.47 -24.99 -1.34
C VAL A 46 -9.73 -25.33 -2.63
N LEU A 47 -8.68 -26.14 -2.55
CA LEU A 47 -7.86 -26.49 -3.71
C LEU A 47 -8.63 -27.32 -4.73
N SER A 48 -9.51 -28.23 -4.29
CA SER A 48 -10.38 -29.01 -5.19
C SER A 48 -11.34 -28.10 -5.97
N LYS A 49 -11.99 -27.17 -5.28
CA LYS A 49 -12.91 -26.21 -5.90
C LYS A 49 -12.16 -25.26 -6.84
N ALA A 50 -11.05 -24.67 -6.39
CA ALA A 50 -10.21 -23.79 -7.20
C ALA A 50 -9.72 -24.49 -8.47
N LYS A 51 -9.26 -25.75 -8.37
CA LYS A 51 -8.85 -26.54 -9.53
C LYS A 51 -9.98 -26.75 -10.55
N THR A 52 -11.19 -27.02 -10.06
CA THR A 52 -12.37 -27.20 -10.93
C THR A 52 -12.71 -25.91 -11.70
N LEU A 53 -12.49 -24.75 -11.07
CA LEU A 53 -12.76 -23.42 -11.67
C LEU A 53 -11.54 -22.84 -12.42
N GLY A 54 -10.40 -23.54 -12.46
CA GLY A 54 -9.17 -23.04 -13.07
C GLY A 54 -8.54 -21.87 -12.34
N MET A 55 -8.78 -21.74 -11.04
CA MET A 55 -8.25 -20.65 -10.20
C MET A 55 -6.89 -20.99 -9.59
N ARG A 56 -6.14 -19.96 -9.21
CA ARG A 56 -4.85 -20.09 -8.51
C ARG A 56 -4.99 -19.65 -7.06
N VAL A 57 -4.27 -20.33 -6.17
CA VAL A 57 -4.35 -20.11 -4.72
C VAL A 57 -2.96 -19.89 -4.14
N TRP A 58 -2.77 -18.76 -3.43
CA TRP A 58 -1.66 -18.55 -2.52
C TRP A 58 -2.11 -18.80 -1.09
N VAL A 59 -1.16 -19.05 -0.21
CA VAL A 59 -1.40 -19.21 1.22
C VAL A 59 -0.60 -18.16 1.97
N LEU A 60 -1.25 -17.41 2.87
CA LEU A 60 -0.55 -16.57 3.83
C LEU A 60 0.33 -17.47 4.70
N ASP A 61 1.60 -17.11 4.81
CA ASP A 61 2.66 -18.01 5.25
C ASP A 61 2.84 -18.15 6.76
N ASP A 62 1.88 -17.65 7.54
CA ASP A 62 1.88 -17.89 9.00
C ASP A 62 0.45 -18.01 9.55
N LYS A 63 0.36 -18.43 10.80
CA LYS A 63 -0.91 -18.56 11.55
C LYS A 63 -1.51 -17.21 11.89
N HIS A 64 -0.66 -16.25 12.21
CA HIS A 64 -1.03 -14.91 12.64
C HIS A 64 -0.44 -13.85 11.72
N TYR A 65 -1.05 -12.67 11.74
CA TYR A 65 -0.51 -11.42 11.24
C TYR A 65 0.29 -10.71 12.35
N PRO A 66 1.40 -10.07 12.04
CA PRO A 66 2.19 -10.17 10.80
C PRO A 66 3.04 -11.45 10.75
N THR A 67 3.55 -11.82 9.57
CA THR A 67 4.44 -13.00 9.39
C THR A 67 5.61 -12.99 10.37
N GLY A 68 5.89 -14.14 11.00
CA GLY A 68 7.05 -14.29 11.89
C GLY A 68 6.80 -15.06 13.18
N PHE A 69 5.65 -15.73 13.34
CA PHE A 69 5.35 -16.57 14.51
C PHE A 69 5.68 -18.05 14.29
N ALA A 70 5.89 -18.48 13.04
CA ALA A 70 6.14 -19.87 12.69
C ALA A 70 5.12 -20.83 13.34
N ASN A 71 3.83 -20.54 13.16
CA ASN A 71 2.73 -21.31 13.77
C ASN A 71 2.87 -21.45 15.30
N ASP A 72 3.27 -20.38 16.02
CA ASP A 72 3.51 -20.30 17.47
C ASP A 72 4.65 -21.23 17.99
N LYS A 73 5.52 -21.74 17.12
CA LYS A 73 6.55 -22.71 17.50
C LYS A 73 7.73 -22.12 18.25
N PHE A 74 7.88 -20.80 18.30
CA PHE A 74 8.96 -20.17 19.06
C PHE A 74 8.86 -20.39 20.57
N SER A 75 7.67 -20.69 21.10
CA SER A 75 7.51 -21.12 22.49
C SER A 75 8.25 -22.44 22.80
N GLU A 76 8.43 -23.31 21.80
CA GLU A 76 9.16 -24.59 21.87
C GLU A 76 10.66 -24.39 21.51
N HIS A 77 11.03 -23.30 20.87
CA HIS A 77 12.36 -22.98 20.35
C HIS A 77 12.84 -21.57 20.78
N PRO A 78 12.94 -21.27 22.08
CA PRO A 78 13.32 -19.93 22.57
C PRO A 78 14.75 -19.54 22.16
N ASP A 79 15.59 -20.51 21.80
CA ASP A 79 16.95 -20.29 21.29
C ASP A 79 16.98 -19.69 19.89
N LEU A 80 15.88 -19.77 19.14
CA LEU A 80 15.73 -19.22 17.80
C LEU A 80 15.05 -17.85 17.76
N THR A 81 14.61 -17.30 18.89
CA THR A 81 14.02 -15.96 18.97
C THR A 81 15.05 -14.86 18.79
N GLN A 82 14.57 -13.64 18.53
CA GLN A 82 15.43 -12.48 18.24
C GLN A 82 16.44 -12.17 19.32
N TRP A 83 17.68 -11.87 18.92
CA TRP A 83 18.67 -11.18 19.72
C TRP A 83 18.70 -9.70 19.39
N HIS A 84 18.91 -8.89 20.42
CA HIS A 84 19.00 -7.44 20.32
C HIS A 84 20.33 -6.93 20.87
N ILE A 85 20.78 -5.82 20.30
CA ILE A 85 21.78 -4.97 20.89
C ILE A 85 21.04 -3.83 21.62
N ALA A 86 21.31 -3.65 22.90
CA ALA A 86 20.62 -2.69 23.76
C ALA A 86 21.62 -1.85 24.55
N GLU A 87 21.35 -0.54 24.63
CA GLU A 87 22.08 0.38 25.48
C GLU A 87 21.39 0.51 26.85
N ARG A 88 22.17 0.44 27.92
CA ARG A 88 21.70 0.71 29.28
C ARG A 88 22.63 1.72 29.94
N ASN A 89 22.06 2.77 30.51
CA ASN A 89 22.79 3.91 31.04
C ASN A 89 22.52 4.11 32.51
N ALA A 90 23.52 4.62 33.22
CA ALA A 90 23.38 5.08 34.60
C ALA A 90 24.24 6.32 34.87
N ASP A 91 23.67 7.31 35.55
CA ASP A 91 24.43 8.46 36.04
C ASP A 91 24.94 8.17 37.45
N ILE A 92 26.22 8.28 37.64
CA ILE A 92 26.89 8.03 38.93
C ILE A 92 27.80 9.19 39.31
N ILE A 93 28.07 9.28 40.60
CA ILE A 93 29.21 10.04 41.10
C ILE A 93 30.40 9.07 41.20
N GLY A 94 31.48 9.37 40.50
CA GLY A 94 32.70 8.56 40.55
C GLY A 94 33.32 8.59 41.92
N CYS A 95 34.03 7.53 42.30
CA CYS A 95 34.78 7.40 43.52
C CYS A 95 36.05 6.61 43.20
N LYS A 96 37.06 6.75 44.08
CA LYS A 96 38.37 6.14 43.90
C LYS A 96 38.32 4.61 43.77
N SER A 97 37.31 3.97 44.29
CA SER A 97 37.06 2.54 44.12
C SER A 97 35.58 2.27 44.31
N GLY A 98 34.91 1.89 43.22
CA GLY A 98 33.49 1.66 43.22
C GLY A 98 33.08 0.44 42.38
N ARG A 99 31.83 0.07 42.49
CA ARG A 99 31.19 -0.93 41.61
C ARG A 99 29.75 -0.55 41.34
N LEU A 100 29.28 -0.81 40.14
CA LEU A 100 27.90 -0.66 39.72
C LEU A 100 27.35 -2.06 39.45
N ARG A 101 26.21 -2.40 40.03
CA ARG A 101 25.49 -3.60 39.65
C ARG A 101 24.77 -3.30 38.32
N VAL A 102 25.11 -4.04 37.30
CA VAL A 102 24.43 -3.97 35.99
C VAL A 102 23.51 -5.17 35.91
N GLY A 103 22.21 -4.90 35.69
CA GLY A 103 21.20 -5.96 35.53
C GLY A 103 21.36 -6.62 34.19
N CYS A 104 21.28 -7.97 34.14
CA CYS A 104 21.33 -8.75 32.95
C CYS A 104 20.59 -10.09 33.17
N LEU A 105 20.08 -10.66 32.09
CA LEU A 105 19.62 -12.04 32.04
C LEU A 105 20.82 -12.98 32.06
N PRO A 106 20.68 -14.24 32.47
CA PRO A 106 21.78 -15.19 32.49
C PRO A 106 22.53 -15.35 31.16
N GLU A 107 21.82 -15.20 30.03
CA GLU A 107 22.33 -15.32 28.67
C GLU A 107 22.88 -14.02 28.10
N ASP A 108 22.66 -12.88 28.76
CA ASP A 108 23.13 -11.57 28.31
C ASP A 108 24.66 -11.53 28.22
N ARG A 109 25.14 -10.89 27.14
CA ARG A 109 26.59 -10.67 26.96
C ARG A 109 26.88 -9.17 26.90
N LEU A 110 27.73 -8.69 27.82
CA LEU A 110 28.27 -7.33 27.74
C LEU A 110 29.22 -7.23 26.54
N LEU A 111 28.89 -6.33 25.61
CA LEU A 111 29.74 -6.03 24.45
C LEU A 111 30.68 -4.86 24.75
N PHE A 112 30.19 -3.83 25.44
CA PHE A 112 30.94 -2.63 25.73
C PHE A 112 30.49 -1.97 27.02
N ALA A 113 31.44 -1.34 27.76
CA ALA A 113 31.13 -0.46 28.88
C ALA A 113 32.17 0.65 29.00
N ALA A 114 31.71 1.88 29.23
CA ALA A 114 32.57 3.03 29.52
C ALA A 114 31.86 4.03 30.43
N ALA A 115 32.67 4.78 31.20
CA ALA A 115 32.21 5.93 31.96
C ALA A 115 32.66 7.23 31.26
N TYR A 116 31.71 8.09 30.91
CA TYR A 116 31.96 9.38 30.29
C TYR A 116 31.74 10.51 31.30
N PRO A 117 32.75 11.38 31.56
CA PRO A 117 32.57 12.47 32.49
C PRO A 117 31.59 13.53 31.99
N TYR A 118 30.90 14.18 32.92
CA TYR A 118 30.15 15.38 32.60
C TYR A 118 31.06 16.61 32.49
N LYS A 119 30.82 17.43 31.45
CA LYS A 119 31.38 18.77 31.27
C LYS A 119 30.26 19.79 31.28
N GLY A 120 30.02 20.37 32.45
CA GLY A 120 28.81 21.19 32.66
C GLY A 120 27.54 20.32 32.63
N LYS A 121 26.62 20.63 31.73
CA LYS A 121 25.37 19.85 31.54
C LYS A 121 25.50 18.75 30.48
N ASN A 122 26.59 18.71 29.75
CA ASN A 122 26.78 17.80 28.62
C ASN A 122 27.73 16.64 29.01
N ILE A 123 27.57 15.51 28.38
CA ILE A 123 28.45 14.36 28.47
C ILE A 123 29.66 14.60 27.55
N ASP A 124 30.86 14.40 28.09
CA ASP A 124 32.11 14.46 27.31
C ASP A 124 32.46 13.07 26.77
N TYR A 125 31.98 12.75 25.60
CA TYR A 125 32.26 11.48 24.92
C TYR A 125 33.72 11.37 24.43
N SER A 126 34.50 12.45 24.45
CA SER A 126 35.90 12.42 24.00
C SER A 126 36.87 11.87 25.04
N SER A 127 36.42 11.70 26.28
CA SER A 127 37.24 11.29 27.41
C SER A 127 36.70 10.05 28.14
N PRO A 128 36.49 8.91 27.43
CA PRO A 128 35.96 7.69 28.06
C PRO A 128 36.94 7.06 29.02
N VAL A 129 36.42 6.49 30.11
CA VAL A 129 37.11 5.50 30.90
C VAL A 129 36.52 4.13 30.57
N PHE A 130 37.27 3.30 29.84
CA PHE A 130 36.82 1.98 29.44
C PHE A 130 36.70 1.02 30.63
N LEU A 131 35.55 0.34 30.75
CA LEU A 131 35.21 -0.52 31.87
C LEU A 131 34.82 -1.95 31.42
N THR A 132 34.84 -2.27 30.15
CA THR A 132 34.40 -3.58 29.63
C THR A 132 35.17 -4.72 30.29
N SER A 133 36.50 -4.60 30.44
CA SER A 133 37.34 -5.62 31.07
C SER A 133 37.19 -5.71 32.60
N ALA A 134 36.51 -4.75 33.21
CA ALA A 134 36.27 -4.70 34.66
C ALA A 134 34.87 -5.25 35.05
N PHE A 135 34.17 -5.90 34.10
CA PHE A 135 32.89 -6.56 34.37
C PHE A 135 33.13 -7.98 34.92
N GLU A 136 32.60 -8.24 36.10
CA GLU A 136 32.68 -9.55 36.74
C GLU A 136 31.47 -9.79 37.66
N ASN A 137 30.86 -10.98 37.61
CA ASN A 137 29.76 -11.38 38.50
C ASN A 137 28.57 -10.40 38.54
N ASN A 138 28.17 -9.85 37.40
CA ASN A 138 27.13 -8.83 37.26
C ASN A 138 27.46 -7.48 37.90
N PHE A 139 28.73 -7.22 38.18
CA PHE A 139 29.21 -5.91 38.63
C PHE A 139 30.22 -5.34 37.63
N LEU A 140 30.11 -4.04 37.43
CA LEU A 140 31.09 -3.24 36.71
C LEU A 140 31.94 -2.50 37.75
N TYR A 141 33.21 -2.87 37.89
CA TYR A 141 34.14 -2.25 38.82
C TYR A 141 34.79 -1.02 38.17
N PHE A 142 35.03 0.02 38.96
CA PHE A 142 35.66 1.24 38.46
C PHE A 142 36.50 1.95 39.52
N ASP A 143 37.51 2.67 39.02
CA ASP A 143 38.28 3.68 39.77
C ASP A 143 38.17 4.99 38.97
N LEU A 144 37.37 5.94 39.49
CA LEU A 144 37.01 7.17 38.80
C LEU A 144 37.27 8.37 39.71
N GLN A 145 37.51 9.53 39.12
CA GLN A 145 37.59 10.78 39.90
C GLN A 145 36.22 11.07 40.54
N GLU A 146 36.22 11.77 41.65
CA GLU A 146 35.02 12.16 42.40
C GLU A 146 34.29 13.32 41.65
N LYS A 147 33.59 12.97 40.59
CA LYS A 147 32.79 13.87 39.74
C LYS A 147 31.66 13.08 39.05
N PRO A 148 30.64 13.73 38.45
CA PRO A 148 29.59 13.04 37.74
C PRO A 148 30.09 12.34 36.47
N TYR A 149 29.55 11.15 36.21
CA TYR A 149 29.78 10.35 35.01
C TYR A 149 28.46 9.73 34.52
N ARG A 150 28.32 9.63 33.18
CA ARG A 150 27.39 8.72 32.54
C ARG A 150 28.12 7.41 32.28
N VAL A 151 27.68 6.32 32.90
CA VAL A 151 28.11 4.97 32.54
C VAL A 151 27.18 4.46 31.44
N VAL A 152 27.77 4.09 30.31
CA VAL A 152 27.08 3.50 29.16
C VAL A 152 27.51 2.05 29.05
N THR A 153 26.54 1.14 28.95
CA THR A 153 26.77 -0.28 28.69
C THR A 153 25.98 -0.73 27.46
N VAL A 154 26.63 -1.52 26.61
CA VAL A 154 26.02 -2.09 25.41
C VAL A 154 25.98 -3.61 25.53
N TRP A 155 24.81 -4.19 25.39
CA TRP A 155 24.53 -5.60 25.63
C TRP A 155 24.02 -6.29 24.39
N LYS A 156 24.41 -7.56 24.17
CA LYS A 156 23.68 -8.50 23.36
C LYS A 156 22.70 -9.23 24.29
N THR A 157 21.40 -9.11 24.06
CA THR A 157 20.34 -9.55 24.98
C THR A 157 19.11 -9.99 24.20
N ARG A 158 18.24 -10.79 24.82
CA ARG A 158 16.87 -11.05 24.37
C ARG A 158 15.83 -10.16 25.07
N ASP A 159 16.26 -9.32 26.00
CA ASP A 159 15.43 -8.32 26.64
C ASP A 159 15.43 -7.04 25.82
N GLY A 160 14.32 -6.69 25.21
CA GLY A 160 14.19 -5.46 24.37
C GLY A 160 13.46 -5.65 23.05
N GLY A 161 12.87 -6.80 22.83
CA GLY A 161 12.05 -7.10 21.66
C GLY A 161 11.00 -8.16 21.96
N ARG A 162 10.34 -8.65 20.92
CA ARG A 162 9.38 -9.75 21.04
C ARG A 162 10.14 -11.09 21.11
N ASN A 163 9.84 -11.89 22.14
CA ASN A 163 10.43 -13.21 22.33
C ASN A 163 9.56 -14.36 21.82
N ASP A 164 8.47 -14.04 21.15
CA ASP A 164 7.54 -14.95 20.48
C ASP A 164 7.69 -14.97 18.95
N ARG A 165 8.70 -14.26 18.43
CA ARG A 165 8.88 -14.03 17.00
C ARG A 165 10.21 -14.51 16.45
N MET A 166 10.19 -14.74 15.15
CA MET A 166 11.33 -15.12 14.33
C MET A 166 12.44 -14.06 14.35
N ASP A 167 13.69 -14.51 14.44
CA ASP A 167 14.86 -13.71 14.15
C ASP A 167 15.12 -13.72 12.62
N LEU A 168 14.74 -12.65 11.96
CA LEU A 168 14.78 -12.51 10.50
C LEU A 168 16.21 -12.51 9.92
N ILE A 169 17.22 -12.29 10.75
CA ILE A 169 18.63 -12.33 10.34
C ILE A 169 19.35 -13.61 10.80
N ASN A 170 18.60 -14.57 11.36
CA ASN A 170 19.09 -15.90 11.75
C ASN A 170 18.52 -16.98 10.82
N PRO A 171 19.36 -17.62 9.99
CA PRO A 171 18.87 -18.62 9.04
C PRO A 171 18.19 -19.83 9.70
N ALA A 172 18.57 -20.21 10.92
CA ALA A 172 17.94 -21.31 11.64
C ALA A 172 16.52 -20.95 12.11
N SER A 173 16.31 -19.70 12.49
CA SER A 173 15.00 -19.20 12.85
C SER A 173 14.03 -19.18 11.65
N VAL A 174 14.51 -18.71 10.50
CA VAL A 174 13.72 -18.72 9.25
C VAL A 174 13.45 -20.16 8.78
N GLN A 175 14.41 -21.07 8.97
CA GLN A 175 14.21 -22.48 8.64
C GLN A 175 13.07 -23.10 9.45
N LEU A 176 12.88 -22.71 10.71
CA LEU A 176 11.74 -23.17 11.50
C LEU A 176 10.40 -22.82 10.82
N LEU A 177 10.22 -21.60 10.32
CA LEU A 177 9.01 -21.23 9.55
C LEU A 177 8.84 -22.13 8.32
N ILE A 178 9.91 -22.36 7.57
CA ILE A 178 9.89 -23.24 6.40
C ILE A 178 9.47 -24.65 6.80
N ASP A 179 10.04 -25.21 7.85
CA ASP A 179 9.79 -26.59 8.30
C ASP A 179 8.36 -26.79 8.82
N VAL A 180 7.76 -25.78 9.46
CA VAL A 180 6.44 -25.95 10.10
C VAL A 180 5.26 -25.43 9.24
N VAL A 181 5.53 -24.65 8.21
CA VAL A 181 4.49 -24.11 7.33
C VAL A 181 4.71 -24.55 5.87
N TYR A 182 5.83 -24.22 5.28
CA TYR A 182 6.07 -24.41 3.84
C TYR A 182 6.24 -25.90 3.47
N GLU A 183 7.08 -26.65 4.18
CA GLU A 183 7.31 -28.06 3.91
C GLU A 183 6.05 -28.93 4.10
N PRO A 184 5.20 -28.75 5.13
CA PRO A 184 3.95 -29.48 5.25
C PRO A 184 2.99 -29.25 4.08
N HIS A 185 2.87 -28.02 3.58
CA HIS A 185 2.08 -27.73 2.38
C HIS A 185 2.68 -28.40 1.14
N TYR A 186 4.01 -28.36 0.97
CA TYR A 186 4.68 -29.02 -0.14
C TYR A 186 4.48 -30.53 -0.12
N VAL A 187 4.73 -31.18 1.02
CA VAL A 187 4.57 -32.62 1.16
C VAL A 187 3.17 -33.08 0.78
N ARG A 188 2.14 -32.29 1.14
CA ARG A 188 0.75 -32.64 0.88
C ARG A 188 0.28 -32.28 -0.53
N TYR A 189 0.71 -31.14 -1.06
CA TYR A 189 0.14 -30.55 -2.29
C TYR A 189 1.13 -30.41 -3.44
N LYS A 190 2.28 -31.07 -3.42
CA LYS A 190 3.33 -30.95 -4.45
C LYS A 190 2.82 -31.15 -5.88
N GLU A 191 1.82 -32.01 -6.09
CA GLU A 191 1.22 -32.27 -7.41
C GLU A 191 0.37 -31.06 -7.94
N LEU A 192 0.04 -30.10 -7.06
CA LEU A 192 -0.68 -28.88 -7.40
C LEU A 192 0.25 -27.66 -7.48
N PHE A 193 1.50 -27.78 -7.04
CA PHE A 193 2.47 -26.68 -7.01
C PHE A 193 2.75 -26.17 -8.42
N GLY A 194 2.81 -24.83 -8.56
CA GLY A 194 3.00 -24.16 -9.85
C GLY A 194 1.76 -24.14 -10.76
N ASN A 195 0.69 -24.78 -10.32
CA ASN A 195 -0.60 -24.83 -11.02
C ASN A 195 -1.68 -24.21 -10.13
N THR A 196 -2.57 -25.03 -9.52
CA THR A 196 -3.62 -24.54 -8.63
C THR A 196 -3.02 -23.92 -7.36
N PHE A 197 -2.01 -24.55 -6.75
CA PHE A 197 -1.24 -23.97 -5.65
C PHE A 197 -0.16 -23.07 -6.23
N ALA A 198 -0.39 -21.76 -6.18
CA ALA A 198 0.44 -20.77 -6.85
C ALA A 198 1.67 -20.37 -6.03
N GLY A 199 1.56 -20.35 -4.70
CA GLY A 199 2.65 -19.95 -3.84
C GLY A 199 2.26 -19.52 -2.44
N PHE A 200 3.10 -18.68 -1.86
CA PHE A 200 2.93 -18.16 -0.51
C PHE A 200 2.97 -16.63 -0.51
N PHE A 201 2.30 -16.05 0.47
CA PHE A 201 2.20 -14.62 0.71
C PHE A 201 2.70 -14.31 2.12
N SER A 202 3.70 -13.42 2.24
CA SER A 202 4.14 -12.89 3.53
C SER A 202 3.52 -11.52 3.78
N ASP A 203 2.91 -11.38 4.95
CA ASP A 203 2.20 -10.19 5.38
C ASP A 203 3.03 -9.44 6.43
N GLU A 204 3.49 -8.24 6.08
CA GLU A 204 4.28 -7.31 6.90
C GLU A 204 5.41 -7.94 7.75
N PRO A 205 6.28 -8.80 7.21
CA PRO A 205 7.41 -9.32 7.97
C PRO A 205 8.38 -8.19 8.34
N GLY A 206 8.55 -7.95 9.63
CA GLY A 206 9.40 -6.89 10.17
C GLY A 206 10.07 -7.27 11.47
N PHE A 207 10.97 -6.42 11.98
CA PHE A 207 11.72 -6.71 13.20
C PHE A 207 10.88 -6.56 14.47
N TYR A 208 9.95 -5.61 14.50
CA TYR A 208 9.09 -5.33 15.67
C TYR A 208 9.87 -5.17 16.98
N ASN A 209 11.07 -4.59 16.89
CA ASN A 209 12.01 -4.47 18.00
C ASN A 209 11.75 -3.26 18.91
N ASP A 210 10.75 -2.42 18.58
CA ASP A 210 10.30 -1.30 19.40
C ASP A 210 9.18 -1.66 20.38
N TYR A 211 8.63 -2.87 20.27
CA TYR A 211 7.34 -3.24 20.87
C TYR A 211 7.30 -3.18 22.41
N ASN A 212 8.43 -3.40 23.10
CA ASN A 212 8.41 -3.49 24.56
C ASN A 212 8.66 -2.18 25.29
N ASP A 213 9.53 -1.30 24.80
CA ASP A 213 9.91 -0.09 25.54
C ASP A 213 9.45 1.20 24.88
N CYS A 214 9.48 1.29 23.56
CA CYS A 214 9.10 2.51 22.83
C CYS A 214 7.58 2.64 22.68
N ALA A 215 6.87 1.55 22.38
CA ALA A 215 5.41 1.55 22.26
C ALA A 215 4.70 1.85 23.59
N LEU A 216 5.33 1.56 24.72
CA LEU A 216 4.80 1.88 26.06
C LEU A 216 5.02 3.34 26.47
N LYS A 217 5.99 4.01 25.89
CA LYS A 217 6.16 5.47 26.02
C LYS A 217 5.25 6.15 25.00
N ARG A 218 3.96 6.28 25.31
CA ARG A 218 2.88 6.87 24.48
C ARG A 218 3.17 8.24 23.84
N SER A 219 4.38 8.73 23.91
CA SER A 219 4.85 9.98 23.33
C SER A 219 5.67 9.80 22.05
N VAL A 220 5.98 8.56 21.66
CA VAL A 220 6.74 8.26 20.45
C VAL A 220 5.78 7.71 19.39
N ASN A 221 5.76 8.35 18.22
CA ASN A 221 5.07 7.81 17.06
C ASN A 221 5.86 6.57 16.59
N ILE A 222 5.21 5.41 16.56
CA ILE A 222 5.86 4.15 16.18
C ILE A 222 6.43 4.18 14.75
N TYR A 223 5.85 4.95 13.85
CA TYR A 223 6.32 5.14 12.48
C TYR A 223 7.55 6.05 12.38
N GLU A 224 7.87 6.83 13.43
CA GLU A 224 9.00 7.75 13.46
C GLU A 224 10.21 7.20 14.23
N THR A 225 10.17 5.94 14.66
CA THR A 225 11.28 5.31 15.39
C THR A 225 12.50 5.14 14.49
N ARG A 226 13.63 5.73 14.88
CA ARG A 226 14.89 5.74 14.11
C ARG A 226 16.06 5.31 14.99
N LEU A 227 17.22 5.07 14.37
CA LEU A 227 18.47 4.93 15.12
C LEU A 227 18.70 6.17 16.00
N GLY A 228 18.97 5.94 17.29
CA GLY A 228 19.09 7.01 18.29
C GLY A 228 17.83 7.25 19.12
N THR A 229 16.69 6.61 18.81
CA THR A 229 15.51 6.68 19.67
C THR A 229 15.82 6.10 21.05
N GLU A 230 15.54 6.88 22.10
CA GLU A 230 15.82 6.48 23.47
C GLU A 230 15.08 5.21 23.89
N GLY A 231 15.81 4.24 24.44
CA GLY A 231 15.28 2.97 24.91
C GLY A 231 15.02 1.94 23.83
N MET A 232 15.24 2.27 22.55
CA MET A 232 15.10 1.33 21.45
C MET A 232 16.27 0.35 21.44
N SER A 233 15.98 -0.92 21.25
CA SER A 233 16.96 -1.97 20.98
C SER A 233 16.99 -2.27 19.47
N TYR A 234 18.11 -2.87 19.00
CA TYR A 234 18.29 -3.12 17.58
C TYR A 234 18.64 -4.59 17.31
N PRO A 235 18.22 -5.18 16.17
CA PRO A 235 18.53 -6.57 15.83
C PRO A 235 20.02 -6.85 15.83
N VAL A 236 20.44 -8.03 16.33
CA VAL A 236 21.83 -8.44 16.32
C VAL A 236 21.96 -9.95 16.16
N SER A 237 22.97 -10.37 15.37
CA SER A 237 23.44 -11.75 15.28
C SER A 237 24.96 -11.81 15.37
N ASP A 238 25.52 -13.00 15.56
CA ASP A 238 26.98 -13.13 15.56
C ASP A 238 27.56 -12.85 14.16
N GLU A 239 26.83 -13.16 13.08
CA GLU A 239 27.22 -12.79 11.70
C GLU A 239 27.25 -11.27 11.54
N LEU A 240 26.24 -10.55 12.06
CA LEU A 240 26.19 -9.08 12.00
C LEU A 240 27.40 -8.47 12.71
N ILE A 241 27.69 -8.89 13.94
CA ILE A 241 28.85 -8.39 14.72
C ILE A 241 30.16 -8.69 13.98
N ALA A 242 30.31 -9.90 13.44
CA ALA A 242 31.52 -10.26 12.69
C ALA A 242 31.71 -9.37 11.45
N ARG A 243 30.63 -9.08 10.72
CA ARG A 243 30.66 -8.17 9.55
C ARG A 243 30.98 -6.72 9.93
N LEU A 244 30.41 -6.24 11.05
CA LEU A 244 30.73 -4.90 11.58
C LEU A 244 32.21 -4.75 11.88
N TYR A 245 32.80 -5.71 12.59
CA TYR A 245 34.22 -5.62 12.97
C TYR A 245 35.17 -5.85 11.79
N ALA A 246 34.72 -6.54 10.73
CA ALA A 246 35.45 -6.68 9.50
C ALA A 246 35.26 -5.50 8.52
N HIS A 247 34.42 -4.52 8.87
CA HIS A 247 34.10 -3.41 7.97
C HIS A 247 35.33 -2.50 7.75
N PRO A 248 35.50 -1.93 6.54
CA PRO A 248 36.62 -1.02 6.22
C PRO A 248 36.76 0.20 7.13
N LEU A 249 35.70 0.59 7.81
CA LEU A 249 35.71 1.65 8.83
C LEU A 249 36.44 1.24 10.12
N HIS A 250 36.93 0.01 10.25
CA HIS A 250 37.58 -0.52 11.46
C HIS A 250 36.72 -0.29 12.72
N ILE A 251 35.44 -0.72 12.65
CA ILE A 251 34.46 -0.58 13.73
C ILE A 251 34.89 -1.46 14.92
N THR A 252 34.79 -0.90 16.13
CA THR A 252 35.10 -1.57 17.39
C THR A 252 33.91 -1.58 18.32
N GLU A 253 34.00 -2.29 19.46
CA GLU A 253 32.93 -2.32 20.45
C GLU A 253 32.52 -0.92 20.96
N SER A 254 33.52 -0.01 21.07
CA SER A 254 33.25 1.38 21.53
C SER A 254 32.46 2.21 20.51
N ASP A 255 32.47 1.82 19.25
CA ASP A 255 31.75 2.49 18.19
C ASP A 255 30.23 2.14 18.20
N LEU A 256 29.84 1.04 18.85
CA LEU A 256 28.43 0.63 18.94
C LEU A 256 27.53 1.67 19.63
N VAL A 257 28.10 2.53 20.46
CA VAL A 257 27.38 3.66 21.08
C VAL A 257 26.80 4.62 20.04
N ALA A 258 27.36 4.66 18.83
CA ALA A 258 26.85 5.46 17.70
C ALA A 258 25.40 5.13 17.35
N LEU A 259 24.91 3.93 17.62
CA LEU A 259 23.53 3.54 17.32
C LEU A 259 22.51 4.39 18.10
N TRP A 260 22.88 4.89 19.29
CA TRP A 260 22.02 5.74 20.14
C TRP A 260 22.47 7.20 20.18
N THR A 261 23.78 7.45 20.12
CA THR A 261 24.36 8.79 20.30
C THR A 261 25.07 9.23 19.03
N LEU A 262 24.73 10.43 18.54
CA LEU A 262 25.36 11.03 17.37
C LEU A 262 26.36 12.10 17.82
N ARG A 263 27.66 11.78 17.78
CA ARG A 263 28.75 12.64 18.27
C ARG A 263 29.42 13.42 17.14
N ASP A 264 29.66 12.75 16.03
CA ASP A 264 30.37 13.30 14.87
C ASP A 264 29.96 12.60 13.56
N GLU A 265 30.64 12.85 12.45
CA GLU A 265 30.35 12.26 11.14
C GLU A 265 30.68 10.76 11.10
N ARG A 266 31.64 10.29 11.89
CA ARG A 266 31.95 8.85 11.98
C ARG A 266 30.77 8.05 12.52
N ASP A 267 30.01 8.61 13.46
CA ASP A 267 28.80 7.93 13.97
C ASP A 267 27.75 7.72 12.87
N SER A 268 27.63 8.67 11.96
CA SER A 268 26.75 8.54 10.79
C SER A 268 27.23 7.43 9.84
N GLU A 269 28.53 7.31 9.61
CA GLU A 269 29.12 6.20 8.82
C GLU A 269 28.85 4.84 9.49
N ILE A 270 29.00 4.76 10.82
CA ILE A 270 28.77 3.52 11.59
C ILE A 270 27.29 3.10 11.52
N ARG A 271 26.36 4.05 11.67
CA ARG A 271 24.93 3.81 11.51
C ARG A 271 24.60 3.26 10.14
N CYS A 272 25.12 3.87 9.08
CA CYS A 272 24.94 3.39 7.72
C CYS A 272 25.52 1.98 7.52
N ALA A 273 26.70 1.71 8.06
CA ALA A 273 27.31 0.38 7.99
C ALA A 273 26.46 -0.68 8.71
N TYR A 274 25.98 -0.37 9.92
CA TYR A 274 25.09 -1.25 10.68
C TYR A 274 23.80 -1.55 9.89
N MET A 275 23.11 -0.51 9.41
CA MET A 275 21.85 -0.65 8.66
C MET A 275 22.02 -1.40 7.35
N ASN A 276 23.11 -1.15 6.61
CA ASN A 276 23.41 -1.92 5.41
C ASN A 276 23.58 -3.41 5.72
N ILE A 277 24.32 -3.75 6.80
CA ILE A 277 24.54 -5.15 7.16
C ILE A 277 23.25 -5.83 7.61
N VAL A 278 22.46 -5.20 8.47
CA VAL A 278 21.22 -5.81 8.98
C VAL A 278 20.20 -6.04 7.85
N THR A 279 20.07 -5.07 6.94
CA THR A 279 19.14 -5.19 5.80
C THR A 279 19.63 -6.19 4.75
N ASP A 280 20.95 -6.34 4.54
CA ASP A 280 21.52 -7.39 3.70
C ASP A 280 21.30 -8.78 4.30
N LEU A 281 21.40 -8.92 5.62
CA LEU A 281 21.13 -10.19 6.31
C LEU A 281 19.65 -10.56 6.24
N TYR A 282 18.74 -9.59 6.38
CA TYR A 282 17.31 -9.79 6.14
C TYR A 282 17.06 -10.31 4.72
N ALA A 283 17.57 -9.62 3.70
CA ALA A 283 17.42 -10.02 2.31
C ALA A 283 17.98 -11.43 2.04
N LYS A 284 19.13 -11.77 2.65
CA LYS A 284 19.79 -13.06 2.47
C LYS A 284 19.08 -14.20 3.20
N HIS A 285 18.76 -14.01 4.47
CA HIS A 285 18.32 -15.09 5.34
C HIS A 285 16.81 -15.27 5.38
N PHE A 286 16.04 -14.19 5.27
CA PHE A 286 14.60 -14.24 5.23
C PHE A 286 14.06 -14.26 3.80
N SER A 287 13.84 -13.10 3.18
CA SER A 287 13.08 -13.00 1.92
C SER A 287 13.73 -13.78 0.76
N GLY A 288 15.05 -13.65 0.59
CA GLY A 288 15.79 -14.40 -0.44
C GLY A 288 15.85 -15.91 -0.16
N ASN A 289 15.84 -16.34 1.09
CA ASN A 289 15.80 -17.77 1.44
C ASN A 289 14.44 -18.39 1.12
N ILE A 290 13.35 -17.72 1.53
CA ILE A 290 11.98 -18.14 1.21
C ILE A 290 11.76 -18.14 -0.30
N GLY A 291 12.15 -17.06 -1.00
CA GLY A 291 12.04 -16.94 -2.45
C GLY A 291 12.77 -18.08 -3.17
N ARG A 292 13.96 -18.45 -2.72
CA ARG A 292 14.71 -19.59 -3.27
C ARG A 292 13.97 -20.91 -3.05
N TRP A 293 13.49 -21.16 -1.82
CA TRP A 293 12.71 -22.35 -1.49
C TRP A 293 11.48 -22.49 -2.40
N CYS A 294 10.74 -21.39 -2.62
CA CYS A 294 9.58 -21.35 -3.51
C CYS A 294 9.97 -21.60 -4.98
N CYS A 295 11.01 -20.92 -5.45
CA CYS A 295 11.51 -21.06 -6.83
C CYS A 295 11.94 -22.51 -7.14
N GLU A 296 12.66 -23.15 -6.23
CA GLU A 296 13.08 -24.57 -6.36
C GLU A 296 11.91 -25.54 -6.46
N ARG A 297 10.72 -25.16 -5.98
CA ARG A 297 9.50 -25.97 -6.00
C ARG A 297 8.47 -25.49 -7.03
N GLY A 298 8.85 -24.51 -7.88
CA GLY A 298 8.03 -24.00 -8.98
C GLY A 298 6.80 -23.22 -8.53
N VAL A 299 6.84 -22.61 -7.36
CA VAL A 299 5.78 -21.71 -6.83
C VAL A 299 6.32 -20.31 -6.62
N GLN A 300 5.40 -19.35 -6.48
CA GLN A 300 5.73 -17.94 -6.29
C GLN A 300 5.81 -17.60 -4.80
N TYR A 301 6.67 -16.65 -4.49
CA TYR A 301 6.70 -15.93 -3.24
C TYR A 301 6.29 -14.47 -3.49
N ILE A 302 5.26 -13.99 -2.82
CA ILE A 302 4.75 -12.63 -2.92
C ILE A 302 4.47 -12.09 -1.52
N GLY A 303 4.16 -10.81 -1.40
CA GLY A 303 3.84 -10.16 -0.13
C GLY A 303 4.20 -8.70 -0.16
N HIS A 304 4.07 -8.05 0.98
CA HIS A 304 4.49 -6.68 1.23
C HIS A 304 5.12 -6.56 2.62
N ILE A 305 5.69 -5.42 2.91
CA ILE A 305 6.25 -5.06 4.23
C ILE A 305 5.41 -3.94 4.81
N ILE A 306 5.66 -3.57 6.06
CA ILE A 306 5.13 -2.32 6.58
C ILE A 306 5.98 -1.16 6.04
N GLU A 307 5.41 -0.38 5.14
CA GLU A 307 6.03 0.78 4.50
C GLU A 307 5.49 2.12 4.99
N ASP A 308 4.45 2.10 5.78
CA ASP A 308 3.69 3.24 6.27
C ASP A 308 4.58 4.42 6.70
N MET A 309 4.29 5.59 6.16
CA MET A 309 4.96 6.84 6.54
C MET A 309 6.49 6.74 6.65
N ASN A 310 7.11 6.09 5.68
CA ASN A 310 8.55 5.83 5.61
C ASN A 310 9.10 4.79 6.62
N CYS A 311 8.27 3.97 7.25
CA CYS A 311 8.71 2.82 8.04
C CYS A 311 9.62 1.86 7.26
N HIS A 312 9.51 1.88 5.93
CA HIS A 312 10.35 1.06 5.04
C HIS A 312 11.86 1.30 5.21
N THR A 313 12.28 2.46 5.73
CA THR A 313 13.70 2.77 6.06
C THR A 313 14.05 2.52 7.52
N HIS A 314 13.06 2.17 8.36
CA HIS A 314 13.22 2.04 9.80
C HIS A 314 13.22 0.59 10.27
N LEU A 315 13.80 0.35 11.45
CA LEU A 315 13.80 -0.98 12.06
C LEU A 315 12.60 -1.21 12.96
N GLY A 316 12.12 -0.25 13.72
CA GLY A 316 11.05 -0.40 14.71
C GLY A 316 10.00 -1.47 14.38
N LEU A 317 9.06 -1.17 13.50
CA LEU A 317 8.14 -2.16 12.94
C LEU A 317 8.72 -2.80 11.68
N GLY A 318 9.39 -2.01 10.84
CA GLY A 318 9.80 -2.38 9.50
C GLY A 318 11.09 -3.20 9.40
N PRO A 319 11.44 -3.60 8.17
CA PRO A 319 12.67 -4.34 7.85
C PRO A 319 13.89 -3.45 7.60
N GLY A 320 13.73 -2.13 7.59
CA GLY A 320 14.80 -1.15 7.43
C GLY A 320 15.17 -0.76 6.00
N HIS A 321 14.65 -1.43 4.97
CA HIS A 321 14.90 -1.08 3.56
C HIS A 321 13.93 -1.75 2.60
N TYR A 322 13.09 -0.97 1.92
CA TYR A 322 12.04 -1.52 1.03
C TYR A 322 12.62 -2.47 -0.04
N PHE A 323 13.51 -1.98 -0.89
CA PHE A 323 14.02 -2.75 -2.04
C PHE A 323 14.76 -4.03 -1.64
N LYS A 324 15.56 -4.00 -0.58
CA LYS A 324 16.25 -5.20 -0.07
C LYS A 324 15.26 -6.22 0.49
N SER A 325 14.21 -5.76 1.16
CA SER A 325 13.21 -6.65 1.75
C SER A 325 12.38 -7.39 0.72
N GLN A 326 12.25 -6.85 -0.50
CA GLN A 326 11.54 -7.47 -1.62
C GLN A 326 12.36 -8.55 -2.36
N THR A 327 13.61 -8.81 -1.93
CA THR A 327 14.49 -9.81 -2.54
C THR A 327 13.82 -11.19 -2.57
N GLY A 328 13.80 -11.84 -3.72
CA GLY A 328 13.22 -13.17 -3.90
C GLY A 328 11.71 -13.21 -4.08
N GLN A 329 11.00 -12.11 -3.89
CA GLN A 329 9.57 -12.01 -4.22
C GLN A 329 9.35 -11.87 -5.73
N ASN A 330 8.28 -12.49 -6.24
CA ASN A 330 7.93 -12.48 -7.66
C ASN A 330 7.15 -11.21 -8.10
N MET A 331 6.66 -10.44 -7.16
CA MET A 331 6.00 -9.15 -7.36
C MET A 331 6.56 -8.15 -6.35
N ALA A 332 6.56 -6.88 -6.70
CA ALA A 332 6.85 -5.81 -5.76
C ALA A 332 5.55 -5.43 -5.03
N GLY A 333 5.48 -5.63 -3.73
CA GLY A 333 4.25 -5.49 -2.95
C GLY A 333 4.21 -4.26 -2.07
N ILE A 334 3.01 -3.70 -1.95
CA ILE A 334 2.59 -2.68 -0.99
C ILE A 334 1.16 -2.97 -0.54
N ASP A 335 0.67 -2.23 0.46
CA ASP A 335 -0.75 -2.22 0.82
C ASP A 335 -1.34 -0.81 0.94
N ILE A 336 -2.68 -0.72 0.83
CA ILE A 336 -3.49 0.46 1.13
C ILE A 336 -4.67 0.02 1.97
N VAL A 337 -4.58 0.31 3.25
CA VAL A 337 -5.51 -0.13 4.29
C VAL A 337 -5.80 1.03 5.26
N LEU A 338 -6.66 0.83 6.25
CA LEU A 338 -6.79 1.72 7.43
C LEU A 338 -7.08 3.20 7.10
N HIS A 339 -7.81 3.50 6.02
CA HIS A 339 -8.07 4.89 5.58
C HIS A 339 -6.80 5.72 5.31
N GLN A 340 -5.72 5.09 4.89
CA GLN A 340 -4.45 5.76 4.56
C GLN A 340 -4.59 6.72 3.38
N LEU A 341 -5.49 6.41 2.43
CA LEU A 341 -5.86 7.29 1.32
C LEU A 341 -7.32 7.70 1.42
N GLU A 342 -7.57 9.01 1.32
CA GLU A 342 -8.91 9.59 1.39
C GLU A 342 -9.10 10.67 0.33
N PRO A 343 -10.15 10.58 -0.52
CA PRO A 343 -10.43 11.64 -1.49
C PRO A 343 -10.59 13.01 -0.82
N GLY A 344 -9.88 14.02 -1.33
CA GLY A 344 -9.92 15.38 -0.80
C GLY A 344 -8.90 15.71 0.28
N PHE A 345 -8.15 14.73 0.79
CA PHE A 345 -7.07 14.94 1.76
C PHE A 345 -5.67 14.99 1.12
N ASN A 346 -5.58 15.23 -0.17
CA ASN A 346 -4.32 15.19 -0.94
C ASN A 346 -3.20 16.12 -0.43
N GLU A 347 -3.52 17.09 0.44
CA GLU A 347 -2.54 18.03 1.01
C GLU A 347 -2.59 18.12 2.53
N LEU A 348 -3.49 17.39 3.16
CA LEU A 348 -3.74 17.50 4.58
C LEU A 348 -3.49 16.16 5.27
N ARG A 349 -2.58 16.13 6.22
CA ARG A 349 -2.48 15.01 7.15
C ARG A 349 -3.83 14.81 7.84
N HIS A 350 -4.35 13.62 7.77
CA HIS A 350 -5.63 13.27 8.38
C HIS A 350 -5.49 12.13 9.38
N LEU A 351 -6.40 12.10 10.35
CA LEU A 351 -6.46 11.06 11.37
C LEU A 351 -7.29 9.89 10.83
N ALA A 352 -6.67 8.74 10.64
CA ALA A 352 -7.41 7.52 10.37
C ALA A 352 -8.19 7.07 11.62
N PRO A 353 -9.42 6.54 11.48
CA PRO A 353 -10.32 6.29 12.62
C PRO A 353 -9.77 5.40 13.72
N ILE A 354 -8.79 4.55 13.43
CA ILE A 354 -8.21 3.60 14.39
C ILE A 354 -6.69 3.55 14.38
N SER A 355 -6.06 4.41 13.59
CA SER A 355 -4.60 4.51 13.56
C SER A 355 -4.10 5.35 14.74
N ASP A 356 -2.99 4.94 15.35
CA ASP A 356 -2.28 5.73 16.35
C ASP A 356 -1.48 6.89 15.72
N GLY A 357 -1.56 7.07 14.40
CA GLY A 357 -0.85 8.08 13.64
C GLY A 357 -1.72 8.83 12.64
N TYR A 358 -1.14 9.86 12.05
CA TYR A 358 -1.74 10.61 10.96
C TYR A 358 -1.29 10.05 9.62
N ALA A 359 -2.21 9.81 8.69
CA ALA A 359 -1.87 9.51 7.31
C ALA A 359 -1.26 10.75 6.64
N ASP A 360 -0.10 10.58 6.01
CA ASP A 360 0.61 11.66 5.31
C ASP A 360 0.41 11.52 3.81
N PRO A 361 -0.32 12.45 3.18
CA PRO A 361 -0.59 12.36 1.74
C PRO A 361 0.68 12.50 0.88
N GLU A 362 1.74 13.15 1.34
CA GLU A 362 2.98 13.18 0.57
C GLU A 362 3.54 11.78 0.36
N PHE A 363 3.46 10.94 1.38
CA PHE A 363 3.86 9.54 1.28
C PHE A 363 2.83 8.70 0.51
N PHE A 364 1.57 8.66 0.98
CA PHE A 364 0.57 7.72 0.43
C PHE A 364 0.13 8.05 -0.99
N ASP A 365 -0.02 9.35 -1.34
CA ASP A 365 -0.47 9.77 -2.68
C ASP A 365 0.67 9.72 -3.73
N HIS A 366 1.95 9.79 -3.31
CA HIS A 366 3.05 10.01 -4.24
C HIS A 366 4.16 8.98 -4.15
N THR A 367 4.49 8.47 -2.96
CA THR A 367 5.66 7.61 -2.75
C THR A 367 5.30 6.14 -2.74
N LEU A 368 4.23 5.76 -2.05
CA LEU A 368 3.92 4.36 -1.78
C LEU A 368 3.80 3.53 -3.07
N SER A 369 2.94 3.92 -4.00
CA SER A 369 2.82 3.23 -5.29
C SER A 369 4.12 3.26 -6.10
N ALA A 370 4.88 4.37 -6.02
CA ALA A 370 6.15 4.52 -6.71
C ALA A 370 7.25 3.57 -6.20
N LEU A 371 7.20 3.12 -4.93
CA LEU A 371 8.10 2.09 -4.40
C LEU A 371 7.89 0.77 -5.14
N ALA A 372 6.65 0.26 -5.17
CA ALA A 372 6.34 -1.01 -5.85
C ALA A 372 6.52 -0.91 -7.36
N PHE A 373 6.06 0.18 -7.97
CA PHE A 373 6.28 0.47 -9.38
C PHE A 373 7.77 0.41 -9.74
N SER A 374 8.61 1.09 -8.97
CA SER A 374 10.04 1.14 -9.23
C SER A 374 10.71 -0.22 -9.10
N GLU A 375 10.45 -0.93 -8.02
CA GLU A 375 11.04 -2.24 -7.76
C GLU A 375 10.61 -3.27 -8.82
N ALA A 376 9.37 -3.20 -9.30
CA ALA A 376 8.86 -4.08 -10.35
C ALA A 376 9.68 -4.02 -11.66
N TYR A 377 10.24 -2.86 -11.98
CA TYR A 377 11.03 -2.65 -13.20
C TYR A 377 12.56 -2.61 -12.97
N ILE A 378 13.00 -2.28 -11.75
CA ILE A 378 14.43 -2.27 -11.40
C ILE A 378 14.94 -3.70 -11.19
N ASP A 379 14.16 -4.55 -10.53
CA ASP A 379 14.50 -5.97 -10.37
C ASP A 379 13.90 -6.82 -11.51
N PRO A 380 14.74 -7.34 -12.42
CA PRO A 380 14.25 -8.16 -13.54
C PRO A 380 13.48 -9.43 -13.12
N TYR A 381 13.69 -9.91 -11.88
CA TYR A 381 13.02 -11.10 -11.36
C TYR A 381 11.50 -10.89 -11.20
N LYS A 382 11.06 -9.64 -11.02
CA LYS A 382 9.65 -9.27 -10.86
C LYS A 382 8.91 -9.09 -12.20
N GLU A 383 9.60 -9.01 -13.32
CA GLU A 383 9.03 -8.93 -14.67
C GLU A 383 7.98 -7.78 -14.83
N GLY A 384 8.17 -6.65 -14.14
CA GLY A 384 7.27 -5.51 -14.19
C GLY A 384 5.96 -5.70 -13.40
N LYS A 385 5.90 -6.67 -12.49
CA LYS A 385 4.72 -6.94 -11.65
C LYS A 385 4.79 -6.17 -10.34
N SER A 386 3.89 -5.21 -10.18
CA SER A 386 3.65 -4.43 -8.97
C SER A 386 2.30 -4.80 -8.36
N MET A 387 2.28 -5.10 -7.08
CA MET A 387 1.09 -5.60 -6.38
C MET A 387 0.69 -4.64 -5.26
N CYS A 388 -0.61 -4.47 -5.07
CA CYS A 388 -1.19 -3.76 -3.93
C CYS A 388 -2.28 -4.61 -3.27
N GLU A 389 -2.12 -4.90 -1.96
CA GLU A 389 -3.24 -5.27 -1.13
C GLU A 389 -4.09 -4.02 -0.90
N ILE A 390 -5.43 -4.13 -1.01
CA ILE A 390 -6.27 -2.95 -1.10
C ILE A 390 -7.64 -3.18 -0.44
N PHE A 391 -8.20 -2.12 0.16
CA PHE A 391 -9.52 -2.04 0.79
C PHE A 391 -9.60 -2.56 2.23
N GLY A 392 -8.62 -3.30 2.72
CA GLY A 392 -8.63 -3.82 4.08
C GLY A 392 -8.77 -2.74 5.14
N ALA A 393 -9.58 -3.00 6.19
CA ALA A 393 -9.77 -2.10 7.32
C ALA A 393 -10.31 -0.68 6.97
N TYR A 394 -10.99 -0.54 5.83
CA TYR A 394 -11.83 0.64 5.54
C TYR A 394 -13.25 0.54 6.10
N GLY A 395 -13.59 -0.61 6.67
CA GLY A 395 -14.87 -0.84 7.32
C GLY A 395 -16.02 -1.20 6.38
N TRP A 396 -17.15 -1.55 6.97
CA TRP A 396 -18.40 -1.87 6.24
C TRP A 396 -18.99 -0.67 5.49
N GLY A 397 -18.55 0.55 5.81
CA GLY A 397 -18.96 1.80 5.16
C GLY A 397 -18.20 2.12 3.87
N LEU A 398 -17.19 1.34 3.49
CA LEU A 398 -16.46 1.55 2.24
C LEU A 398 -17.39 1.30 1.04
N ASP A 399 -17.75 2.35 0.31
CA ASP A 399 -18.60 2.27 -0.86
C ASP A 399 -17.81 1.98 -2.15
N ILE A 400 -18.53 1.55 -3.18
CA ILE A 400 -17.94 1.18 -4.47
C ILE A 400 -17.29 2.37 -5.20
N THR A 401 -17.75 3.61 -4.99
CA THR A 401 -17.17 4.81 -5.59
C THR A 401 -15.77 5.06 -5.03
N LYS A 402 -15.61 4.93 -3.72
CA LYS A 402 -14.32 5.06 -3.06
C LYS A 402 -13.39 3.90 -3.38
N MET A 403 -13.92 2.67 -3.47
CA MET A 403 -13.12 1.52 -3.94
C MET A 403 -12.56 1.78 -5.35
N LYS A 404 -13.36 2.33 -6.25
CA LYS A 404 -12.92 2.71 -7.60
C LYS A 404 -11.85 3.79 -7.57
N TRP A 405 -12.01 4.82 -6.75
CA TRP A 405 -11.04 5.89 -6.61
C TRP A 405 -9.68 5.37 -6.10
N LEU A 406 -9.68 4.52 -5.07
CA LEU A 406 -8.48 3.88 -4.52
C LEU A 406 -7.76 3.03 -5.59
N LEU A 407 -8.52 2.24 -6.33
CA LEU A 407 -8.00 1.39 -7.40
C LEU A 407 -7.35 2.24 -8.51
N ASP A 408 -7.99 3.31 -8.95
CA ASP A 408 -7.47 4.20 -10.00
C ASP A 408 -6.22 4.97 -9.55
N MET A 409 -6.19 5.38 -8.27
CA MET A 409 -5.00 6.02 -7.69
C MET A 409 -3.77 5.10 -7.75
N MET A 410 -3.97 3.82 -7.46
CA MET A 410 -2.91 2.82 -7.57
C MET A 410 -2.56 2.49 -9.04
N LEU A 411 -3.55 2.38 -9.92
CA LEU A 411 -3.32 2.15 -11.36
C LEU A 411 -2.46 3.26 -11.98
N VAL A 412 -2.79 4.53 -11.75
CA VAL A 412 -2.00 5.65 -12.27
C VAL A 412 -0.62 5.75 -11.63
N GLY A 413 -0.46 5.21 -10.42
CA GLY A 413 0.83 5.01 -9.74
C GLY A 413 1.65 3.82 -10.26
N GLY A 414 1.15 3.11 -11.29
CA GLY A 414 1.86 2.01 -11.95
C GLY A 414 1.64 0.63 -11.32
N ILE A 415 0.65 0.47 -10.44
CA ILE A 415 0.27 -0.84 -9.89
C ILE A 415 -0.56 -1.60 -10.94
N ASN A 416 -0.26 -2.87 -11.13
CA ASN A 416 -0.91 -3.72 -12.14
C ASN A 416 -1.38 -5.10 -11.62
N HIS A 417 -1.28 -5.35 -10.33
CA HIS A 417 -1.85 -6.51 -9.63
C HIS A 417 -2.51 -6.04 -8.34
N PHE A 418 -3.72 -6.53 -8.07
CA PHE A 418 -4.49 -6.16 -6.87
C PHE A 418 -4.88 -7.39 -6.06
N VAL A 419 -4.82 -7.24 -4.74
CA VAL A 419 -5.29 -8.22 -3.76
C VAL A 419 -6.39 -7.55 -2.93
N PRO A 420 -7.66 -7.59 -3.38
CA PRO A 420 -8.76 -6.99 -2.62
C PRO A 420 -9.00 -7.72 -1.29
N HIS A 421 -8.95 -7.02 -0.19
CA HIS A 421 -9.24 -7.54 1.15
C HIS A 421 -10.66 -7.12 1.57
N ALA A 422 -11.69 -8.06 1.79
CA ALA A 422 -11.49 -9.49 1.60
C ALA A 422 -12.82 -10.24 1.34
N PHE A 423 -12.73 -11.54 1.27
CA PHE A 423 -13.86 -12.47 1.33
C PHE A 423 -13.77 -13.27 2.63
N CYS A 424 -14.91 -13.49 3.30
CA CYS A 424 -14.95 -14.27 4.53
C CYS A 424 -16.21 -15.12 4.61
N PRO A 425 -16.10 -16.43 4.95
CA PRO A 425 -17.26 -17.31 5.05
C PRO A 425 -18.17 -16.98 6.23
N ASN A 426 -17.73 -16.13 7.18
CA ASN A 426 -18.56 -15.68 8.31
C ASN A 426 -19.15 -14.30 8.04
N PHE A 427 -20.32 -14.05 8.62
CA PHE A 427 -20.99 -12.75 8.56
C PHE A 427 -21.85 -12.50 9.83
N PRO A 428 -21.76 -11.31 10.44
CA PRO A 428 -20.72 -10.31 10.20
C PRO A 428 -19.36 -10.78 10.77
N GLU A 429 -18.28 -10.48 10.06
CA GLU A 429 -16.90 -10.71 10.51
C GLU A 429 -16.27 -9.37 10.89
N PRO A 430 -15.78 -9.20 12.12
CA PRO A 430 -15.22 -7.92 12.59
C PRO A 430 -13.77 -7.68 12.15
N ASP A 431 -13.08 -8.70 11.64
CA ASP A 431 -11.68 -8.59 11.29
C ASP A 431 -11.50 -7.88 9.95
N CYS A 432 -10.98 -6.66 10.00
CA CYS A 432 -10.61 -5.81 8.87
C CYS A 432 -11.64 -5.73 7.71
N PRO A 433 -12.95 -5.43 7.95
CA PRO A 433 -13.91 -5.27 6.87
C PRO A 433 -13.49 -4.16 5.87
N PRO A 434 -14.02 -4.16 4.61
CA PRO A 434 -15.25 -4.84 4.17
C PRO A 434 -15.02 -6.29 3.76
N HIS A 435 -16.10 -7.10 3.81
CA HIS A 435 -16.15 -8.42 3.19
C HIS A 435 -17.18 -8.42 2.07
N PHE A 436 -16.69 -8.70 0.84
CA PHE A 436 -17.45 -8.33 -0.38
C PHE A 436 -18.69 -9.18 -0.64
N HIS A 437 -18.68 -10.47 -0.26
CA HIS A 437 -19.85 -11.36 -0.40
C HIS A 437 -20.78 -11.26 0.82
N ALA A 438 -20.23 -11.24 2.04
CA ALA A 438 -20.98 -11.14 3.30
C ALA A 438 -22.17 -12.13 3.36
N GLN A 439 -21.96 -13.39 2.91
CA GLN A 439 -23.00 -14.42 2.75
C GLN A 439 -24.23 -13.96 1.92
N GLY A 440 -24.00 -13.10 0.89
CA GLY A 440 -25.06 -12.53 0.05
C GLY A 440 -25.77 -11.32 0.65
N ASN A 441 -25.34 -10.81 1.80
CA ASN A 441 -25.96 -9.63 2.42
C ASN A 441 -25.45 -8.30 1.87
N ASN A 442 -24.34 -8.27 1.12
CA ASN A 442 -23.79 -7.03 0.58
C ASN A 442 -24.58 -6.55 -0.64
N PRO A 443 -25.31 -5.41 -0.56
CA PRO A 443 -26.10 -4.91 -1.69
C PRO A 443 -25.24 -4.48 -2.88
N GLN A 444 -23.96 -4.13 -2.65
CA GLN A 444 -23.02 -3.70 -3.68
C GLN A 444 -22.15 -4.83 -4.25
N GLU A 445 -22.40 -6.10 -3.93
CA GLU A 445 -21.62 -7.23 -4.47
C GLU A 445 -21.58 -7.23 -6.00
N GLY A 446 -22.69 -6.98 -6.65
CA GLY A 446 -22.74 -6.90 -8.12
C GLY A 446 -21.96 -5.71 -8.69
N ALA A 447 -21.87 -4.61 -7.96
CA ALA A 447 -21.02 -3.46 -8.31
C ALA A 447 -19.54 -3.77 -8.12
N PHE A 448 -19.19 -4.52 -7.07
CA PHE A 448 -17.83 -5.00 -6.87
C PHE A 448 -17.36 -5.89 -8.02
N GLY A 449 -18.18 -6.84 -8.47
CA GLY A 449 -17.86 -7.66 -9.65
C GLY A 449 -17.68 -6.82 -10.93
N TYR A 450 -18.45 -5.74 -11.09
CA TYR A 450 -18.29 -4.80 -12.20
C TYR A 450 -16.95 -4.03 -12.09
N LEU A 451 -16.57 -3.58 -10.90
CA LEU A 451 -15.28 -2.95 -10.63
C LEU A 451 -14.11 -3.92 -10.88
N MET A 452 -14.21 -5.19 -10.47
CA MET A 452 -13.15 -6.17 -10.70
C MET A 452 -12.97 -6.50 -12.19
N LYS A 453 -14.04 -6.48 -12.98
CA LYS A 453 -13.93 -6.60 -14.44
C LYS A 453 -13.17 -5.42 -15.05
N TYR A 454 -13.43 -4.22 -14.58
CA TYR A 454 -12.66 -3.03 -14.98
C TYR A 454 -11.20 -3.14 -14.56
N ALA A 455 -10.93 -3.56 -13.32
CA ALA A 455 -9.57 -3.77 -12.81
C ALA A 455 -8.79 -4.78 -13.66
N GLU A 456 -9.42 -5.92 -14.04
CA GLU A 456 -8.83 -6.92 -14.93
C GLU A 456 -8.41 -6.30 -16.27
N GLN A 457 -9.31 -5.52 -16.90
CA GLN A 457 -9.02 -4.86 -18.17
C GLN A 457 -7.88 -3.87 -18.09
N MET A 458 -7.84 -3.05 -17.03
CA MET A 458 -6.78 -2.07 -16.82
C MET A 458 -5.44 -2.74 -16.48
N CYS A 459 -5.43 -3.75 -15.63
CA CYS A 459 -4.23 -4.52 -15.32
C CYS A 459 -3.66 -5.22 -16.57
N ASP A 460 -4.50 -5.81 -17.42
CA ASP A 460 -4.04 -6.40 -18.68
C ASP A 460 -3.45 -5.33 -19.61
N LEU A 461 -4.11 -4.18 -19.74
CA LEU A 461 -3.64 -3.09 -20.58
C LEU A 461 -2.26 -2.57 -20.18
N PHE A 462 -2.01 -2.45 -18.87
CA PHE A 462 -0.77 -1.91 -18.29
C PHE A 462 0.20 -2.99 -17.76
N SER A 463 0.12 -4.20 -18.29
CA SER A 463 1.06 -5.30 -18.06
C SER A 463 1.74 -5.74 -19.35
N ASN A 464 2.90 -6.39 -19.23
CA ASN A 464 3.67 -6.96 -20.35
C ASN A 464 4.15 -5.91 -21.37
N GLY A 465 4.39 -4.69 -20.95
CA GLY A 465 4.99 -3.60 -21.69
C GLY A 465 6.04 -2.88 -20.85
N ALA A 466 6.23 -1.59 -21.08
CA ALA A 466 7.20 -0.79 -20.35
C ALA A 466 6.67 0.63 -20.08
N PRO A 467 6.91 1.18 -18.90
CA PRO A 467 6.66 2.60 -18.64
C PRO A 467 7.61 3.48 -19.44
N VAL A 468 7.16 4.66 -19.81
CA VAL A 468 8.01 5.68 -20.43
C VAL A 468 8.43 6.67 -19.36
N VAL A 469 9.60 6.45 -18.77
CA VAL A 469 10.10 7.23 -17.63
C VAL A 469 11.60 7.46 -17.81
N ASP A 470 12.00 8.72 -17.86
CA ASP A 470 13.38 9.17 -18.09
C ASP A 470 14.06 9.70 -16.81
N ILE A 471 13.33 9.79 -15.70
CA ILE A 471 13.75 10.45 -14.46
C ILE A 471 13.83 9.41 -13.33
N GLY A 472 14.89 9.47 -12.54
CA GLY A 472 15.02 8.76 -11.28
C GLY A 472 15.07 9.72 -10.10
N VAL A 473 14.61 9.29 -8.93
CA VAL A 473 14.83 9.93 -7.63
C VAL A 473 15.60 8.96 -6.77
N LEU A 474 16.73 9.37 -6.22
CA LEU A 474 17.57 8.50 -5.39
C LEU A 474 16.82 8.11 -4.10
N TYR A 475 16.64 6.80 -3.88
CA TYR A 475 16.28 6.25 -2.59
C TYR A 475 17.53 6.19 -1.72
N HIS A 476 17.73 7.24 -0.92
CA HIS A 476 18.91 7.38 -0.09
C HIS A 476 18.57 7.06 1.38
N ALA A 477 18.26 5.79 1.65
CA ALA A 477 18.03 5.31 3.01
C ALA A 477 19.21 5.65 3.94
N GLU A 478 20.42 5.70 3.41
CA GLU A 478 21.64 6.09 4.11
C GLU A 478 21.58 7.51 4.70
N ALA A 479 20.86 8.43 4.05
CA ALA A 479 20.66 9.76 4.60
C ALA A 479 19.80 9.74 5.87
N ASP A 480 18.70 8.97 5.84
CA ASP A 480 17.85 8.75 7.01
C ASP A 480 18.62 8.04 8.14
N TRP A 481 19.30 6.94 7.84
CA TRP A 481 20.07 6.17 8.82
C TRP A 481 21.19 6.96 9.48
N SER A 482 21.73 7.96 8.78
CA SER A 482 22.83 8.79 9.28
C SER A 482 22.47 9.55 10.56
N GLY A 483 21.19 9.83 10.78
CA GLY A 483 20.69 10.67 11.87
C GLY A 483 20.93 12.16 11.65
N ARG A 484 21.37 12.56 10.45
CA ARG A 484 21.55 13.97 10.04
C ARG A 484 20.29 14.46 9.33
N GLU A 485 20.24 15.77 9.10
CA GLU A 485 19.13 16.37 8.37
C GLU A 485 19.11 15.89 6.92
N TYR A 486 17.92 15.52 6.45
CA TYR A 486 17.70 15.07 5.08
C TYR A 486 16.26 15.36 4.64
N MET A 487 16.02 15.25 3.35
CA MET A 487 14.71 15.27 2.71
C MET A 487 14.40 13.85 2.25
N SER A 488 13.22 13.33 2.60
CA SER A 488 12.74 12.06 2.03
C SER A 488 12.48 12.20 0.52
N VAL A 489 12.14 11.10 -0.15
CA VAL A 489 11.76 11.15 -1.57
C VAL A 489 10.39 11.79 -1.80
N ASP A 490 9.54 11.87 -0.78
CA ASP A 490 8.13 12.25 -0.86
C ASP A 490 7.91 13.65 -1.46
N PRO A 491 8.51 14.74 -0.94
CA PRO A 491 8.28 16.07 -1.50
C PRO A 491 8.83 16.21 -2.92
N VAL A 492 9.85 15.43 -3.29
CA VAL A 492 10.37 15.42 -4.67
C VAL A 492 9.36 14.76 -5.60
N LEU A 493 8.85 13.57 -5.24
CA LEU A 493 7.85 12.85 -6.04
C LEU A 493 6.54 13.65 -6.14
N LYS A 494 6.07 14.25 -5.04
CA LYS A 494 4.91 15.14 -5.06
C LYS A 494 5.11 16.25 -6.09
N THR A 495 6.23 16.96 -6.03
CA THR A 495 6.55 18.05 -6.98
C THR A 495 6.55 17.55 -8.42
N LEU A 496 7.10 16.37 -8.68
CA LEU A 496 7.11 15.76 -10.02
C LEU A 496 5.70 15.41 -10.49
N HIS A 497 4.92 14.68 -9.69
CA HIS A 497 3.58 14.24 -10.04
C HIS A 497 2.59 15.40 -10.24
N GLU A 498 2.67 16.44 -9.41
CA GLU A 498 1.86 17.65 -9.57
C GLU A 498 2.17 18.45 -10.84
N ASN A 499 3.34 18.18 -11.45
CA ASN A 499 3.77 18.76 -12.73
C ASN A 499 3.77 17.73 -13.88
N GLN A 500 3.08 16.60 -13.72
CA GLN A 500 2.93 15.49 -14.69
C GLN A 500 4.26 14.90 -15.16
N TYR A 501 5.22 14.78 -14.25
CA TYR A 501 6.43 13.99 -14.44
C TYR A 501 6.30 12.66 -13.69
N ASN A 502 6.66 11.56 -14.35
CA ASN A 502 6.85 10.25 -13.72
C ASN A 502 8.33 10.03 -13.40
N ALA A 503 8.61 9.33 -12.31
CA ALA A 503 9.96 9.00 -11.91
C ALA A 503 10.05 7.61 -11.28
N PHE A 504 11.20 6.94 -11.48
CA PHE A 504 11.55 5.78 -10.68
C PHE A 504 12.21 6.22 -9.37
N ILE A 505 11.92 5.51 -8.29
CA ILE A 505 12.73 5.57 -7.07
C ILE A 505 13.89 4.59 -7.24
N VAL A 506 15.13 5.08 -7.33
CA VAL A 506 16.31 4.27 -7.60
C VAL A 506 17.12 4.06 -6.33
N PRO A 507 17.20 2.83 -5.79
CA PRO A 507 17.98 2.58 -4.58
C PRO A 507 19.48 2.69 -4.85
N SER A 508 20.23 3.15 -3.84
CA SER A 508 21.67 3.38 -3.93
C SER A 508 22.46 2.16 -4.42
N MET A 509 21.99 0.95 -4.11
CA MET A 509 22.60 -0.30 -4.57
C MET A 509 22.37 -0.58 -6.07
N ARG A 510 21.41 0.08 -6.72
CA ARG A 510 21.04 -0.10 -8.14
C ARG A 510 21.28 1.15 -8.98
N LEU A 511 22.37 1.89 -8.72
CA LEU A 511 22.79 3.02 -9.56
C LEU A 511 23.12 2.61 -11.02
N ASP A 512 23.35 1.32 -11.28
CA ASP A 512 23.41 0.75 -12.63
C ASP A 512 22.11 0.98 -13.42
N PHE A 513 20.96 0.98 -12.74
CA PHE A 513 19.68 1.30 -13.37
C PHE A 513 19.58 2.80 -13.73
N ALA A 514 20.13 3.69 -12.90
CA ALA A 514 20.14 5.13 -13.18
C ALA A 514 20.84 5.47 -14.50
N GLU A 515 21.82 4.67 -14.94
CA GLU A 515 22.48 4.85 -16.24
C GLU A 515 21.56 4.66 -17.45
N LYS A 516 20.39 4.06 -17.28
CA LYS A 516 19.36 3.92 -18.32
C LYS A 516 18.45 5.14 -18.40
N LEU A 517 18.52 6.03 -17.42
CA LEU A 517 17.69 7.23 -17.29
C LEU A 517 18.44 8.45 -17.82
N LYS A 518 17.72 9.49 -18.18
CA LYS A 518 18.32 10.76 -18.60
C LYS A 518 18.77 11.62 -17.41
N CYS A 519 18.10 11.46 -16.27
CA CYS A 519 18.35 12.26 -15.08
C CYS A 519 18.10 11.44 -13.81
N LEU A 520 18.99 11.64 -12.81
CA LEU A 520 18.82 11.20 -11.43
C LEU A 520 18.74 12.41 -10.50
N ILE A 521 17.66 12.55 -9.77
CA ILE A 521 17.48 13.59 -8.75
C ILE A 521 17.93 13.02 -7.41
N VAL A 522 18.84 13.69 -6.73
CA VAL A 522 19.28 13.37 -5.37
C VAL A 522 18.58 14.32 -4.41
N PRO A 523 17.65 13.86 -3.57
CA PRO A 523 17.02 14.70 -2.55
C PRO A 523 18.07 15.26 -1.58
N TYR A 524 17.78 16.39 -0.94
CA TYR A 524 18.71 17.02 0.00
C TYR A 524 19.13 16.07 1.12
N ALA A 525 20.43 16.04 1.40
CA ALA A 525 20.98 15.35 2.56
C ALA A 525 22.22 16.08 3.08
N GLU A 526 22.28 16.33 4.38
CA GLU A 526 23.47 16.87 5.04
C GLU A 526 24.62 15.86 4.98
N PHE A 527 24.29 14.58 5.03
CA PHE A 527 25.26 13.49 5.01
C PHE A 527 24.86 12.40 4.00
N LEU A 528 25.84 11.94 3.24
CA LEU A 528 25.81 10.70 2.48
C LEU A 528 27.17 10.00 2.67
N PRO A 529 27.22 8.66 2.70
CA PRO A 529 28.49 7.94 2.74
C PRO A 529 29.42 8.33 1.59
N GLN A 530 30.71 8.39 1.85
CA GLN A 530 31.72 8.80 0.86
C GLN A 530 31.68 7.91 -0.40
N GLU A 531 31.53 6.61 -0.21
CA GLU A 531 31.39 5.66 -1.32
C GLU A 531 30.20 5.99 -2.24
N LEU A 532 29.04 6.35 -1.64
CA LEU A 532 27.88 6.73 -2.42
C LEU A 532 28.11 8.03 -3.19
N LYS A 533 28.74 9.04 -2.58
CA LYS A 533 29.12 10.29 -3.27
C LYS A 533 30.02 10.02 -4.49
N GLU A 534 30.99 9.14 -4.34
CA GLU A 534 31.92 8.76 -5.44
C GLU A 534 31.17 8.05 -6.57
N ARG A 535 30.26 7.13 -6.24
CA ARG A 535 29.43 6.43 -7.23
C ARG A 535 28.48 7.39 -7.96
N LEU A 536 27.85 8.33 -7.26
CA LEU A 536 27.00 9.37 -7.88
C LEU A 536 27.81 10.27 -8.83
N ASN A 537 29.02 10.66 -8.46
CA ASN A 537 29.90 11.46 -9.31
C ASN A 537 30.40 10.68 -10.55
N GLY A 538 30.39 9.36 -10.50
CA GLY A 538 30.80 8.48 -11.61
C GLY A 538 29.69 8.20 -12.63
N LEU A 539 28.43 8.61 -12.38
CA LEU A 539 27.31 8.36 -13.27
C LEU A 539 27.41 9.19 -14.57
N HIS A 540 27.02 8.58 -15.69
CA HIS A 540 26.96 9.25 -16.99
C HIS A 540 25.65 10.01 -17.20
N CYS A 541 24.56 9.60 -16.56
CA CYS A 541 23.31 10.35 -16.57
C CYS A 541 23.45 11.68 -15.82
N LYS A 542 22.57 12.64 -16.11
CA LYS A 542 22.59 13.93 -15.41
C LYS A 542 22.17 13.77 -13.96
N VAL A 543 23.04 14.08 -13.02
CA VAL A 543 22.68 14.14 -11.60
C VAL A 543 22.26 15.56 -11.23
N LEU A 544 21.06 15.70 -10.64
CA LEU A 544 20.53 16.94 -10.10
C LEU A 544 20.35 16.81 -8.60
N TYR A 545 20.87 17.75 -7.84
CA TYR A 545 20.65 17.81 -6.39
C TYR A 545 19.44 18.71 -6.10
N ALA A 546 18.45 18.17 -5.41
CA ALA A 546 17.31 18.95 -4.95
C ALA A 546 17.76 19.89 -3.82
N PRO A 547 17.42 21.18 -3.89
CA PRO A 547 17.74 22.10 -2.81
C PRO A 547 16.87 21.80 -1.58
N LYS A 548 17.35 22.14 -0.40
CA LYS A 548 16.58 22.03 0.84
C LYS A 548 15.30 22.87 0.82
N GLU A 549 15.40 24.03 0.24
CA GLU A 549 14.30 24.98 0.05
C GLU A 549 14.05 25.12 -1.45
N ASP A 550 12.83 25.42 -1.86
CA ASP A 550 12.44 25.63 -3.26
C ASP A 550 12.68 24.44 -4.21
N ILE A 551 12.08 23.31 -3.88
CA ILE A 551 12.12 22.08 -4.72
C ILE A 551 11.60 22.36 -6.15
N ALA A 552 10.74 23.37 -6.34
CA ALA A 552 10.21 23.74 -7.64
C ALA A 552 11.29 24.07 -8.69
N GLU A 553 12.51 24.45 -8.28
CA GLU A 553 13.64 24.63 -9.20
C GLU A 553 13.95 23.33 -10.01
N ILE A 554 13.65 22.17 -9.46
CA ILE A 554 13.88 20.88 -10.17
C ILE A 554 13.03 20.85 -11.43
N VAL A 555 11.76 21.26 -11.36
CA VAL A 555 10.85 21.29 -12.52
C VAL A 555 11.42 22.18 -13.63
N LEU A 556 11.90 23.37 -13.29
CA LEU A 556 12.52 24.28 -14.27
C LEU A 556 13.75 23.68 -14.94
N LYS A 557 14.56 22.92 -14.17
CA LYS A 557 15.73 22.21 -14.71
C LYS A 557 15.30 21.09 -15.67
N LEU A 558 14.29 20.28 -15.31
CA LEU A 558 13.74 19.23 -16.16
C LEU A 558 13.13 19.79 -17.45
N ASP A 559 12.38 20.89 -17.37
CA ASP A 559 11.83 21.61 -18.53
C ASP A 559 12.95 22.05 -19.47
N SER A 560 14.02 22.64 -18.92
CA SER A 560 15.19 23.06 -19.72
C SER A 560 15.92 21.90 -20.40
N MET A 561 15.80 20.68 -19.89
CA MET A 561 16.34 19.46 -20.48
C MET A 561 15.40 18.83 -21.51
N GLY A 562 14.19 19.34 -21.69
CA GLY A 562 13.19 18.79 -22.61
C GLY A 562 12.67 17.41 -22.19
N LEU A 563 12.52 17.16 -20.91
CA LEU A 563 12.07 15.88 -20.35
C LEU A 563 10.55 15.79 -20.12
N ARG A 564 9.83 16.81 -20.57
CA ARG A 564 8.38 16.84 -20.45
C ARG A 564 7.73 15.95 -21.51
N ASP A 565 6.91 15.03 -21.09
CA ASP A 565 6.19 14.07 -21.94
C ASP A 565 4.94 14.67 -22.57
N ILE A 566 4.24 15.49 -21.76
CA ILE A 566 3.04 16.23 -22.15
C ILE A 566 3.11 17.68 -21.65
N THR A 567 2.35 18.56 -22.28
CA THR A 567 2.20 19.95 -21.81
C THR A 567 0.73 20.24 -21.55
N LEU A 568 0.42 20.78 -20.37
CA LEU A 568 -0.92 21.23 -20.02
C LEU A 568 -1.13 22.70 -20.39
N GLY A 569 -2.34 23.06 -20.81
CA GLY A 569 -2.73 24.43 -21.11
C GLY A 569 -2.68 25.36 -19.89
N HIS A 570 -2.81 24.83 -18.71
CA HIS A 570 -2.61 25.48 -17.41
C HIS A 570 -2.26 24.41 -16.36
N PRO A 571 -1.64 24.76 -15.23
CA PRO A 571 -1.27 23.80 -14.18
C PRO A 571 -2.50 23.11 -13.55
N GLU A 572 -2.42 21.79 -13.36
CA GLU A 572 -3.44 20.96 -12.72
C GLU A 572 -2.78 19.96 -11.77
N LYS A 573 -2.58 20.37 -10.52
CA LYS A 573 -1.82 19.61 -9.53
C LYS A 573 -2.44 18.28 -9.12
N HIS A 574 -3.77 18.13 -9.25
CA HIS A 574 -4.49 16.90 -8.92
C HIS A 574 -4.68 15.97 -10.11
N LEU A 575 -4.26 16.38 -11.31
CA LEU A 575 -4.25 15.52 -12.47
C LEU A 575 -3.02 14.62 -12.45
N ARG A 576 -3.22 13.35 -12.14
CA ARG A 576 -2.19 12.32 -12.21
C ARG A 576 -2.04 11.82 -13.63
N PHE A 577 -0.83 11.40 -13.97
CA PHE A 577 -0.46 11.02 -15.32
C PHE A 577 0.44 9.79 -15.30
N TYR A 578 0.22 8.85 -16.25
CA TYR A 578 1.09 7.70 -16.45
C TYR A 578 1.20 7.37 -17.93
N HIS A 579 2.43 7.26 -18.44
CA HIS A 579 2.72 6.92 -19.83
C HIS A 579 3.28 5.50 -19.92
N TYR A 580 2.70 4.68 -20.80
CA TYR A 580 3.04 3.27 -20.94
C TYR A 580 3.08 2.86 -22.41
N ARG A 581 4.03 2.00 -22.76
CA ARG A 581 4.21 1.46 -24.11
C ARG A 581 4.01 -0.04 -24.10
N LYS A 582 3.11 -0.55 -24.97
CA LYS A 582 2.86 -1.98 -25.15
C LYS A 582 2.64 -2.31 -26.62
N ALA A 583 3.36 -3.32 -27.13
CA ALA A 583 3.23 -3.82 -28.52
C ALA A 583 3.30 -2.73 -29.59
N GLY A 584 4.11 -1.69 -29.37
CA GLY A 584 4.29 -0.57 -30.30
C GLY A 584 3.22 0.52 -30.23
N SER A 585 2.27 0.43 -29.32
CA SER A 585 1.27 1.46 -29.02
C SER A 585 1.64 2.21 -27.75
N GLU A 586 1.34 3.53 -27.76
CA GLU A 586 1.49 4.42 -26.61
C GLU A 586 0.14 4.57 -25.89
N TYR A 587 0.16 4.50 -24.56
CA TYR A 587 -0.99 4.64 -23.69
C TYR A 587 -0.72 5.73 -22.67
N TYR A 588 -1.59 6.73 -22.62
CA TYR A 588 -1.49 7.84 -21.68
C TYR A 588 -2.70 7.77 -20.74
N MET A 589 -2.45 7.43 -19.49
CA MET A 589 -3.48 7.37 -18.46
C MET A 589 -3.56 8.72 -17.76
N PHE A 590 -4.76 9.25 -17.57
CA PHE A 590 -5.04 10.44 -16.80
C PHE A 590 -6.07 10.14 -15.72
N PHE A 591 -5.76 10.49 -14.50
CA PHE A 591 -6.67 10.35 -13.37
C PHE A 591 -6.81 11.67 -12.62
N ASN A 592 -8.05 12.10 -12.41
CA ASN A 592 -8.34 13.24 -11.57
C ASN A 592 -8.48 12.78 -10.11
N ALA A 593 -7.39 12.92 -9.34
CA ALA A 593 -7.35 12.56 -7.93
C ALA A 593 -8.03 13.60 -7.01
N GLY A 594 -8.38 14.77 -7.56
CA GLY A 594 -9.02 15.86 -6.81
C GLY A 594 -10.52 15.69 -6.61
N THR A 595 -11.13 16.65 -5.94
CA THR A 595 -12.57 16.71 -5.66
C THR A 595 -13.36 17.57 -6.64
N GLU A 596 -12.68 18.33 -7.49
CA GLU A 596 -13.26 19.21 -8.51
C GLU A 596 -13.03 18.66 -9.92
N ASP A 597 -13.92 18.96 -10.86
CA ASP A 597 -13.77 18.55 -12.26
C ASP A 597 -12.59 19.28 -12.91
N VAL A 598 -11.73 18.56 -13.63
CA VAL A 598 -10.60 19.12 -14.38
C VAL A 598 -10.99 19.34 -15.85
N ARG A 599 -10.71 20.54 -16.36
CA ARG A 599 -10.89 20.92 -17.77
C ARG A 599 -9.63 21.56 -18.31
N VAL A 600 -8.82 20.79 -19.01
CA VAL A 600 -7.50 21.25 -19.46
C VAL A 600 -7.20 20.77 -20.88
N LYS A 601 -6.43 21.55 -21.63
CA LYS A 601 -5.85 21.09 -22.90
C LYS A 601 -4.56 20.34 -22.60
N VAL A 602 -4.39 19.19 -23.20
CA VAL A 602 -3.19 18.37 -23.12
C VAL A 602 -2.57 18.28 -24.52
N ASP A 603 -1.33 18.71 -24.63
CA ASP A 603 -0.51 18.62 -25.84
C ASP A 603 0.51 17.48 -25.66
N PHE A 604 0.49 16.50 -26.55
CA PHE A 604 1.41 15.36 -26.58
C PHE A 604 2.74 15.65 -27.31
N GLY A 605 2.93 16.87 -27.82
CA GLY A 605 4.13 17.27 -28.58
C GLY A 605 4.27 16.54 -29.92
N GLN A 606 3.29 15.75 -30.32
CA GLN A 606 3.26 14.98 -31.57
C GLN A 606 1.91 15.23 -32.28
N LYS A 607 1.98 15.48 -33.59
CA LYS A 607 0.74 15.64 -34.40
C LYS A 607 0.05 14.28 -34.61
N GLY A 608 -1.26 14.27 -34.54
CA GLY A 608 -2.08 13.10 -34.77
C GLY A 608 -3.40 13.20 -34.00
N ALA A 609 -4.36 12.38 -34.38
CA ALA A 609 -5.60 12.20 -33.63
C ALA A 609 -5.38 11.26 -32.44
N TYR A 610 -6.05 11.53 -31.35
CA TYR A 610 -6.05 10.68 -30.17
C TYR A 610 -7.48 10.24 -29.83
N LYS A 611 -7.59 8.99 -29.44
CA LYS A 611 -8.82 8.42 -28.88
C LYS A 611 -8.75 8.47 -27.36
N VAL A 612 -9.76 9.07 -26.74
CA VAL A 612 -9.96 9.07 -25.29
C VAL A 612 -10.97 8.02 -24.93
N SER A 613 -10.61 7.08 -24.06
CA SER A 613 -11.47 5.96 -23.65
C SER A 613 -11.64 5.94 -22.13
N ASP A 614 -12.90 5.91 -21.70
CA ASP A 614 -13.29 5.54 -20.33
C ASP A 614 -13.69 4.06 -20.33
N TYR A 615 -12.83 3.21 -19.83
CA TYR A 615 -13.04 1.76 -19.82
C TYR A 615 -14.13 1.29 -18.84
N LEU A 616 -14.44 2.10 -17.82
CA LEU A 616 -15.50 1.76 -16.86
C LEU A 616 -16.90 2.05 -17.43
N SER A 617 -17.07 3.20 -18.09
CA SER A 617 -18.37 3.60 -18.66
C SER A 617 -18.52 3.24 -20.13
N GLU A 618 -17.48 2.67 -20.75
CA GLU A 618 -17.42 2.29 -22.16
C GLU A 618 -17.66 3.47 -23.14
N PHE A 619 -17.35 4.70 -22.70
CA PHE A 619 -17.38 5.88 -23.55
C PHE A 619 -16.05 6.08 -24.27
N GLU A 620 -16.15 6.37 -25.55
CA GLU A 620 -15.00 6.77 -26.39
C GLU A 620 -15.35 8.03 -27.16
N TYR A 621 -14.37 8.94 -27.26
CA TYR A 621 -14.45 10.09 -28.14
C TYR A 621 -13.12 10.41 -28.81
N GLU A 622 -13.20 11.06 -29.97
CA GLU A 622 -12.06 11.48 -30.78
C GLU A 622 -11.73 12.95 -30.50
N THR A 623 -10.48 13.28 -30.74
CA THR A 623 -9.95 14.62 -30.61
C THR A 623 -9.47 15.13 -31.96
N ASP A 624 -9.22 16.43 -32.09
CA ASP A 624 -8.71 17.07 -33.30
C ASP A 624 -7.31 16.54 -33.70
N GLU A 625 -6.97 16.64 -35.00
CA GLU A 625 -5.75 16.05 -35.60
C GLU A 625 -4.41 16.72 -35.18
N ASP A 626 -4.45 17.80 -34.40
CA ASP A 626 -3.26 18.60 -34.05
C ASP A 626 -2.39 18.05 -32.92
N GLY A 627 -2.71 16.88 -32.34
CA GLY A 627 -2.00 16.31 -31.20
C GLY A 627 -2.36 16.94 -29.86
N VAL A 628 -3.42 17.77 -29.84
CA VAL A 628 -3.94 18.41 -28.61
C VAL A 628 -5.33 17.89 -28.29
N ILE A 629 -5.55 17.44 -27.07
CA ILE A 629 -6.86 17.03 -26.58
C ILE A 629 -7.46 18.06 -25.62
N ALA A 630 -8.77 18.23 -25.64
CA ALA A 630 -9.52 18.91 -24.60
C ALA A 630 -10.03 17.85 -23.61
N LEU A 631 -9.32 17.70 -22.50
CA LEU A 631 -9.66 16.78 -21.43
C LEU A 631 -10.71 17.44 -20.52
N ASP A 632 -11.87 16.78 -20.37
CA ASP A 632 -12.95 17.14 -19.44
C ASP A 632 -13.17 15.93 -18.54
N LEU A 633 -12.54 15.94 -17.36
CA LEU A 633 -12.39 14.80 -16.48
C LEU A 633 -13.07 15.08 -15.13
N PRO A 634 -14.22 14.48 -14.85
CA PRO A 634 -14.87 14.61 -13.55
C PRO A 634 -13.98 14.15 -12.41
N ALA A 635 -14.23 14.71 -11.22
CA ALA A 635 -13.55 14.30 -9.99
C ALA A 635 -13.62 12.78 -9.80
N GLY A 636 -12.47 12.15 -9.48
CA GLY A 636 -12.36 10.71 -9.25
C GLY A 636 -12.44 9.85 -10.51
N ASN A 637 -12.34 10.43 -11.72
CA ASN A 637 -12.38 9.64 -12.96
C ASN A 637 -11.02 9.45 -13.58
N LEU A 638 -10.92 8.32 -14.31
CA LEU A 638 -9.75 7.92 -15.06
C LEU A 638 -10.11 7.70 -16.53
N VAL A 639 -9.25 8.17 -17.43
CA VAL A 639 -9.32 7.89 -18.87
C VAL A 639 -7.97 7.47 -19.42
N VAL A 640 -7.99 6.76 -20.53
CA VAL A 640 -6.79 6.36 -21.26
C VAL A 640 -6.85 6.95 -22.66
N CYS A 641 -5.78 7.66 -23.05
CA CYS A 641 -5.62 8.20 -24.38
C CYS A 641 -4.65 7.32 -25.19
N THR A 642 -5.01 7.04 -26.45
CA THR A 642 -4.17 6.32 -27.41
C THR A 642 -4.21 7.02 -28.76
N ALA A 643 -3.11 6.92 -29.52
CA ALA A 643 -3.12 7.40 -30.90
C ALA A 643 -4.17 6.64 -31.71
N GLY A 644 -4.96 7.34 -32.52
CA GLY A 644 -5.98 6.76 -33.40
C GLY A 644 -7.28 7.55 -33.42
N ASN A 645 -8.16 7.13 -34.33
CA ASN A 645 -9.45 7.78 -34.51
C ASN A 645 -10.50 7.13 -33.61
N GLY A 646 -11.22 7.95 -32.86
CA GLY A 646 -12.36 7.55 -32.02
C GLY A 646 -13.71 7.91 -32.69
N LYS A 647 -14.78 7.93 -31.89
CA LYS A 647 -16.11 8.39 -32.32
C LYS A 647 -16.23 9.90 -32.03
N GLN A 648 -16.80 10.67 -32.95
CA GLN A 648 -17.08 12.09 -32.68
C GLN A 648 -17.91 12.22 -31.38
N LYS A 649 -17.55 13.19 -30.52
CA LYS A 649 -18.35 13.51 -29.35
C LYS A 649 -19.73 13.98 -29.80
N LYS A 650 -20.76 13.27 -29.41
CA LYS A 650 -22.15 13.61 -29.79
C LYS A 650 -22.54 14.93 -29.14
N GLU A 651 -22.98 15.91 -29.92
CA GLU A 651 -23.59 17.10 -29.35
C GLU A 651 -24.92 16.75 -28.69
N THR A 652 -25.14 17.24 -27.47
CA THR A 652 -26.39 16.98 -26.73
C THR A 652 -26.98 18.29 -26.25
N GLY A 653 -28.27 18.33 -26.09
CA GLY A 653 -28.99 19.46 -25.47
C GLY A 653 -29.97 18.97 -24.41
N LEU A 654 -30.06 19.67 -23.29
CA LEU A 654 -31.05 19.35 -22.27
C LEU A 654 -32.47 19.42 -22.87
N TYR A 655 -33.19 18.31 -22.84
CA TYR A 655 -34.54 18.18 -23.33
C TYR A 655 -35.59 18.35 -22.23
N LYS A 656 -35.36 17.66 -21.09
CA LYS A 656 -36.35 17.64 -20.01
C LYS A 656 -35.67 17.31 -18.67
N THR A 657 -36.10 17.96 -17.60
CA THR A 657 -35.78 17.58 -16.23
C THR A 657 -37.01 16.96 -15.56
N ILE A 658 -36.84 15.82 -14.88
CA ILE A 658 -37.92 15.09 -14.22
C ILE A 658 -37.63 15.07 -12.72
N SER A 659 -38.54 15.65 -11.95
CA SER A 659 -38.57 15.64 -10.49
C SER A 659 -39.95 15.24 -9.95
N GLY A 660 -40.88 14.84 -10.81
CA GLY A 660 -42.25 14.50 -10.48
C GLY A 660 -42.40 13.23 -9.64
N GLN A 661 -43.54 12.57 -9.72
CA GLN A 661 -43.84 11.39 -8.90
C GLN A 661 -43.03 10.16 -9.35
N PHE A 662 -42.28 9.60 -8.40
CA PHE A 662 -41.61 8.31 -8.52
C PHE A 662 -42.25 7.30 -7.56
N LYS A 663 -42.48 6.09 -8.05
CA LYS A 663 -42.80 4.95 -7.20
C LYS A 663 -41.48 4.41 -6.62
N VAL A 664 -41.34 4.41 -5.29
CA VAL A 664 -40.17 3.84 -4.60
C VAL A 664 -40.53 2.49 -3.98
N SER A 665 -39.71 1.49 -4.26
CA SER A 665 -39.77 0.16 -3.67
C SER A 665 -38.39 -0.21 -3.11
N LEU A 666 -38.39 -0.96 -2.01
CA LEU A 666 -37.16 -1.31 -1.26
C LEU A 666 -36.96 -2.83 -1.26
N ARG A 667 -35.71 -3.26 -1.29
CA ARG A 667 -35.31 -4.66 -1.13
C ARG A 667 -34.11 -4.71 -0.18
N SER A 668 -34.29 -5.32 0.98
CA SER A 668 -33.23 -5.45 1.99
C SER A 668 -32.34 -6.66 1.68
N GLY A 669 -31.05 -6.56 1.93
CA GLY A 669 -30.07 -7.66 1.97
C GLY A 669 -30.39 -8.85 1.07
N ASN A 670 -30.66 -10.01 1.68
CA ASN A 670 -30.95 -11.29 1.01
C ASN A 670 -32.36 -11.44 0.44
N GLU A 671 -33.22 -10.42 0.55
CA GLU A 671 -34.55 -10.50 -0.02
C GLU A 671 -34.49 -10.57 -1.55
N LYS A 672 -35.39 -11.38 -2.16
CA LYS A 672 -35.46 -11.53 -3.61
C LYS A 672 -36.38 -10.51 -4.27
N GLU A 673 -37.43 -10.07 -3.56
CA GLU A 673 -38.48 -9.24 -4.06
C GLU A 673 -38.45 -7.82 -3.52
N PHE A 674 -38.83 -6.86 -4.36
CA PHE A 674 -38.99 -5.46 -3.93
C PHE A 674 -40.36 -5.26 -3.32
N SER A 675 -40.40 -4.66 -2.14
CA SER A 675 -41.65 -4.25 -1.47
C SER A 675 -41.91 -2.77 -1.74
N PHE A 676 -43.16 -2.42 -2.11
CA PHE A 676 -43.58 -1.02 -2.29
C PHE A 676 -43.37 -0.22 -1.00
N TYR A 677 -42.68 0.91 -1.08
CA TYR A 677 -42.48 1.80 0.06
C TYR A 677 -43.46 2.99 -0.02
N LYS A 678 -43.26 3.91 -0.96
CA LYS A 678 -44.18 5.04 -1.18
C LYS A 678 -43.95 5.73 -2.54
N ASN A 679 -44.84 6.66 -2.89
CA ASN A 679 -44.64 7.58 -4.01
C ASN A 679 -44.02 8.86 -3.50
N VAL A 680 -42.99 9.37 -4.21
CA VAL A 680 -42.19 10.55 -3.82
C VAL A 680 -42.01 11.50 -5.01
N SER A 681 -41.69 12.75 -4.68
CA SER A 681 -41.11 13.69 -5.65
C SER A 681 -39.62 13.88 -5.28
N LEU A 682 -38.78 14.14 -6.28
CA LEU A 682 -37.36 14.42 -6.08
C LEU A 682 -37.17 15.90 -5.70
N PRO A 683 -36.16 16.25 -4.88
CA PRO A 683 -35.15 15.35 -4.33
C PRO A 683 -35.70 14.41 -3.24
N PHE A 684 -35.17 13.20 -3.19
CA PHE A 684 -35.54 12.20 -2.18
C PHE A 684 -34.37 11.29 -1.81
N ASP A 685 -34.18 11.08 -0.49
CA ASP A 685 -33.18 10.21 0.09
C ASP A 685 -33.86 9.21 1.04
N VAL A 686 -33.74 7.91 0.70
CA VAL A 686 -34.36 6.80 1.45
C VAL A 686 -33.83 6.72 2.89
N ILE A 687 -32.52 6.96 3.09
CA ILE A 687 -31.88 6.83 4.40
C ILE A 687 -31.82 8.16 5.17
N SER A 688 -32.53 9.18 4.70
CA SER A 688 -32.64 10.42 5.46
C SER A 688 -33.29 10.21 6.84
N LYS A 689 -32.99 11.11 7.77
CA LYS A 689 -33.43 11.03 9.19
C LYS A 689 -34.94 10.77 9.37
N ASN A 690 -35.77 11.27 8.45
CA ASN A 690 -37.23 11.20 8.56
C ASN A 690 -37.85 10.03 7.75
N GLU A 691 -37.03 9.23 7.08
CA GLU A 691 -37.45 8.13 6.22
C GLU A 691 -37.04 6.78 6.85
N GLN A 692 -36.07 6.09 6.26
CA GLN A 692 -35.58 4.78 6.69
C GLN A 692 -34.08 4.84 7.07
N PRO A 693 -33.67 5.56 8.13
CA PRO A 693 -32.26 5.88 8.41
C PRO A 693 -31.36 4.65 8.67
N SER A 694 -31.95 3.49 8.93
CA SER A 694 -31.22 2.22 9.15
C SER A 694 -31.45 1.22 8.03
N PHE A 695 -32.03 1.64 6.90
CA PHE A 695 -32.23 0.76 5.77
C PHE A 695 -30.90 0.41 5.11
N VAL A 696 -30.70 -0.87 4.84
CA VAL A 696 -29.59 -1.37 4.03
C VAL A 696 -30.16 -2.27 2.94
N GLY A 697 -29.82 -1.97 1.70
CA GLY A 697 -30.32 -2.73 0.57
C GLY A 697 -30.30 -1.94 -0.72
N THR A 698 -31.26 -2.26 -1.59
CA THR A 698 -31.44 -1.60 -2.90
C THR A 698 -32.76 -0.85 -2.91
N ALA A 699 -32.71 0.43 -3.27
CA ALA A 699 -33.87 1.28 -3.50
C ALA A 699 -34.15 1.37 -5.00
N ARG A 700 -35.39 1.07 -5.42
CA ARG A 700 -35.85 1.14 -6.79
C ARG A 700 -36.79 2.34 -7.01
N PHE A 701 -36.42 3.23 -7.93
CA PHE A 701 -37.19 4.40 -8.33
C PHE A 701 -37.77 4.16 -9.72
N GLU A 702 -39.08 4.24 -9.88
CA GLU A 702 -39.76 4.03 -11.14
C GLU A 702 -40.58 5.25 -11.53
N ALA A 703 -40.45 5.72 -12.76
CA ALA A 703 -41.26 6.83 -13.31
C ALA A 703 -41.62 6.61 -14.76
N PRO A 704 -42.86 6.93 -15.20
CA PRO A 704 -43.21 7.01 -16.60
C PRO A 704 -42.70 8.32 -17.21
N VAL A 705 -42.23 8.25 -18.43
CA VAL A 705 -41.73 9.42 -19.18
C VAL A 705 -42.20 9.34 -20.61
N ASP A 706 -42.85 10.40 -21.08
CA ASP A 706 -43.25 10.53 -22.49
C ASP A 706 -42.16 11.23 -23.30
N LEU A 707 -41.66 10.57 -24.36
CA LEU A 707 -40.59 11.01 -25.23
C LEU A 707 -40.98 11.00 -26.69
N GLU A 708 -40.51 12.00 -27.43
CA GLU A 708 -40.87 12.18 -28.88
C GLU A 708 -39.87 11.49 -29.81
N SER A 709 -38.65 11.31 -29.40
CA SER A 709 -37.54 10.76 -30.20
C SER A 709 -36.94 9.55 -29.53
N ASP A 710 -36.11 8.80 -30.22
CA ASP A 710 -35.47 7.57 -29.82
C ASP A 710 -34.00 7.72 -29.39
N LYS A 711 -33.40 8.92 -29.57
CA LYS A 711 -31.97 9.17 -29.24
C LYS A 711 -31.80 10.10 -28.04
N TYR A 712 -31.62 9.52 -26.85
CA TYR A 712 -31.48 10.27 -25.61
C TYR A 712 -30.39 9.72 -24.70
N LEU A 713 -29.75 10.64 -23.98
CA LEU A 713 -28.99 10.31 -22.78
C LEU A 713 -29.83 10.61 -21.54
N VAL A 714 -29.75 9.76 -20.56
CA VAL A 714 -30.35 9.95 -19.23
C VAL A 714 -29.23 10.16 -18.21
N LYS A 715 -29.27 11.27 -17.46
CA LYS A 715 -28.37 11.59 -16.39
C LYS A 715 -29.10 11.56 -15.05
N LEU A 716 -28.56 10.81 -14.09
CA LEU A 716 -29.03 10.79 -12.70
C LEU A 716 -28.28 11.87 -11.92
N VAL A 717 -29.01 12.86 -11.42
CA VAL A 717 -28.44 13.95 -10.59
C VAL A 717 -28.59 13.56 -9.12
N GLY A 718 -27.53 13.73 -8.36
CA GLY A 718 -27.48 13.38 -6.93
C GLY A 718 -27.31 11.87 -6.65
N ALA A 719 -27.21 11.02 -7.67
CA ALA A 719 -26.88 9.61 -7.48
C ALA A 719 -25.44 9.44 -6.92
N THR A 720 -25.28 8.46 -6.03
CA THR A 720 -24.01 8.06 -5.43
C THR A 720 -23.91 6.54 -5.41
N GLY A 721 -22.70 6.01 -5.24
CA GLY A 721 -22.49 4.55 -5.13
C GLY A 721 -22.90 3.78 -6.38
N ASP A 722 -23.54 2.64 -6.18
CA ASP A 722 -24.02 1.75 -7.25
C ASP A 722 -25.37 2.20 -7.82
N ALA A 723 -25.42 2.52 -9.10
CA ALA A 723 -26.64 2.91 -9.80
C ALA A 723 -26.84 2.08 -11.07
N VAL A 724 -27.99 1.44 -11.19
CA VAL A 724 -28.39 0.64 -12.35
C VAL A 724 -29.62 1.27 -13.01
N LEU A 725 -29.56 1.52 -14.33
CA LEU A 725 -30.68 2.02 -15.10
C LEU A 725 -31.25 0.91 -15.99
N SER A 726 -32.58 0.79 -15.98
CA SER A 726 -33.37 0.00 -16.94
C SER A 726 -34.44 0.86 -17.58
N VAL A 727 -34.72 0.63 -18.84
CA VAL A 727 -35.78 1.29 -19.63
C VAL A 727 -36.70 0.26 -20.21
N ASN A 728 -37.99 0.37 -19.98
CA ASN A 728 -39.02 -0.56 -20.47
C ASN A 728 -38.73 -2.04 -20.09
N GLY A 729 -38.12 -2.24 -18.89
CA GLY A 729 -37.74 -3.56 -18.39
C GLY A 729 -36.45 -4.13 -19.01
N ARG A 730 -35.76 -3.38 -19.87
CA ARG A 730 -34.48 -3.77 -20.47
C ARG A 730 -33.34 -3.05 -19.72
N HIS A 731 -32.34 -3.80 -19.32
CA HIS A 731 -31.12 -3.26 -18.65
C HIS A 731 -30.35 -2.37 -19.63
N VAL A 732 -30.06 -1.13 -19.22
CA VAL A 732 -29.27 -0.16 -20.01
C VAL A 732 -27.80 -0.21 -19.57
N GLY A 733 -27.55 -0.19 -18.27
CA GLY A 733 -26.18 -0.21 -17.74
C GLY A 733 -26.08 0.06 -16.25
N ARG A 734 -24.85 -0.03 -15.73
CA ARG A 734 -24.47 0.28 -14.36
C ARG A 734 -23.46 1.42 -14.34
N ARG A 735 -23.53 2.27 -13.32
CA ARG A 735 -22.52 3.29 -13.00
C ARG A 735 -22.20 3.22 -11.51
N ILE A 736 -20.93 3.33 -11.17
CA ILE A 736 -20.43 3.26 -9.79
C ILE A 736 -19.71 4.54 -9.36
N CYS A 737 -19.62 5.52 -10.24
CA CYS A 737 -19.06 6.84 -10.01
C CYS A 737 -19.64 7.85 -11.01
N LYS A 738 -19.41 9.14 -10.80
CA LYS A 738 -19.76 10.21 -11.76
C LYS A 738 -18.95 10.06 -13.06
N PRO A 739 -19.57 10.49 -14.20
CA PRO A 739 -20.95 10.94 -14.36
C PRO A 739 -21.93 9.78 -14.49
N TYR A 740 -23.08 9.87 -13.79
CA TYR A 740 -24.15 8.86 -13.89
C TYR A 740 -24.98 9.11 -15.15
N ILE A 741 -24.36 8.91 -16.34
CA ILE A 741 -24.97 9.15 -17.66
C ILE A 741 -25.10 7.82 -18.41
N TYR A 742 -26.25 7.61 -19.02
CA TYR A 742 -26.62 6.39 -19.78
C TYR A 742 -27.07 6.74 -21.17
N ASP A 743 -26.55 6.08 -22.21
CA ASP A 743 -27.09 6.14 -23.59
C ASP A 743 -28.28 5.21 -23.67
N CYS A 744 -29.47 5.79 -23.75
CA CYS A 744 -30.74 5.08 -23.82
C CYS A 744 -31.28 4.95 -25.23
N SER A 745 -30.53 5.33 -26.26
CA SER A 745 -31.00 5.42 -27.67
C SER A 745 -31.63 4.14 -28.17
N ASP A 746 -31.11 2.96 -27.84
CA ASP A 746 -31.62 1.66 -28.28
C ASP A 746 -32.76 1.09 -27.40
N PHE A 747 -33.11 1.81 -26.32
CA PHE A 747 -34.08 1.32 -25.33
C PHE A 747 -35.37 2.13 -25.27
N ILE A 748 -35.33 3.38 -25.79
CA ILE A 748 -36.45 4.32 -25.76
C ILE A 748 -37.33 4.10 -26.99
N GLN A 749 -38.64 4.23 -26.79
CA GLN A 749 -39.66 4.22 -27.83
C GLN A 749 -40.42 5.55 -27.85
N LYS A 750 -41.04 5.88 -28.99
CA LYS A 750 -41.93 7.05 -29.07
C LYS A 750 -43.16 6.86 -28.19
N GLY A 751 -43.46 7.85 -27.38
CA GLY A 751 -44.57 7.82 -26.43
C GLY A 751 -44.12 7.48 -25.04
N GLU A 752 -44.95 6.80 -24.28
CA GLU A 752 -44.65 6.46 -22.86
C GLU A 752 -43.53 5.43 -22.72
N ASN A 753 -42.51 5.75 -21.90
CA ASN A 753 -41.43 4.88 -21.49
C ASN A 753 -41.42 4.78 -19.96
N ARG A 754 -41.00 3.64 -19.43
CA ARG A 754 -40.84 3.42 -18.00
C ARG A 754 -39.36 3.38 -17.66
N LEU A 755 -38.89 4.38 -16.92
CA LEU A 755 -37.55 4.39 -16.35
C LEU A 755 -37.55 3.69 -14.99
N CYS A 756 -36.55 2.84 -14.73
CA CYS A 756 -36.38 2.12 -13.50
C CYS A 756 -34.90 2.27 -13.07
N ILE A 757 -34.67 2.91 -11.95
CA ILE A 757 -33.36 3.17 -11.37
C ILE A 757 -33.23 2.37 -10.07
N GLU A 758 -32.19 1.58 -9.94
CA GLU A 758 -31.84 0.87 -8.69
C GLU A 758 -30.56 1.47 -8.13
N LEU A 759 -30.61 1.87 -6.85
CA LEU A 759 -29.48 2.40 -6.09
C LEU A 759 -29.20 1.47 -4.92
N SER A 760 -27.93 1.09 -4.70
CA SER A 760 -27.55 0.16 -3.63
C SER A 760 -26.63 0.83 -2.61
N ASP A 761 -26.93 0.61 -1.31
CA ASP A 761 -26.20 1.15 -0.17
C ASP A 761 -25.13 0.19 0.36
N THR A 762 -24.36 0.64 1.38
CA THR A 762 -23.32 -0.14 2.06
C THR A 762 -23.85 -0.77 3.34
N LEU A 763 -23.19 -1.83 3.83
CA LEU A 763 -23.48 -2.45 5.11
C LEU A 763 -23.15 -1.55 6.32
N GLY A 764 -22.34 -0.51 6.13
CA GLY A 764 -21.96 0.44 7.18
C GLY A 764 -23.11 1.25 7.78
N VAL A 765 -24.29 1.24 7.15
CA VAL A 765 -25.50 1.89 7.68
C VAL A 765 -26.00 1.19 8.94
N ASN A 766 -25.94 -0.13 9.03
CA ASN A 766 -26.50 -0.91 10.13
C ASN A 766 -25.51 -1.83 10.85
N ILE A 767 -24.31 -2.04 10.34
CA ILE A 767 -23.27 -2.77 11.03
C ILE A 767 -22.30 -1.77 11.64
N ALA A 768 -22.29 -1.68 12.95
CA ALA A 768 -21.34 -0.87 13.68
C ALA A 768 -19.97 -1.61 13.72
N ASP A 769 -18.95 -0.98 13.18
CA ASP A 769 -17.57 -1.42 13.30
C ASP A 769 -16.64 -0.24 13.61
N ARG A 770 -15.45 -0.53 14.16
CA ARG A 770 -14.51 0.52 14.55
C ARG A 770 -13.87 1.25 13.34
N PHE A 771 -13.86 0.62 12.16
CA PHE A 771 -13.22 1.14 10.97
C PHE A 771 -14.14 2.10 10.19
N SER A 772 -15.46 1.85 10.20
CA SER A 772 -16.47 2.78 9.63
C SER A 772 -16.90 3.88 10.59
N CYS A 773 -16.46 3.82 11.85
CA CYS A 773 -16.81 4.83 12.85
C CYS A 773 -16.27 6.20 12.38
N TYR A 774 -17.14 7.20 12.33
CA TYR A 774 -16.92 8.54 11.78
C TYR A 774 -16.81 8.64 10.25
N SER A 775 -16.98 7.56 9.49
CA SER A 775 -17.07 7.65 8.03
C SER A 775 -18.38 8.28 7.60
N ALA A 776 -18.32 9.15 6.60
CA ALA A 776 -19.52 9.71 5.99
C ALA A 776 -20.21 8.66 5.12
N ILE A 777 -21.50 8.49 5.30
CA ILE A 777 -22.34 7.62 4.47
C ILE A 777 -23.07 8.49 3.45
N ALA A 778 -22.97 8.12 2.17
CA ALA A 778 -23.59 8.86 1.08
C ALA A 778 -25.13 8.66 1.09
N PRO A 779 -25.93 9.62 0.58
CA PRO A 779 -27.37 9.49 0.45
C PRO A 779 -27.76 8.32 -0.48
N LEU A 780 -28.85 7.61 -0.16
CA LEU A 780 -29.46 6.59 -1.03
C LEU A 780 -30.65 7.22 -1.76
N GLY A 781 -30.39 8.02 -2.79
CA GLY A 781 -31.44 8.80 -3.40
C GLY A 781 -31.04 9.52 -4.68
N LEU A 782 -31.95 10.39 -5.13
CA LEU A 782 -31.83 11.20 -6.35
C LEU A 782 -32.27 12.63 -6.09
N GLU A 783 -31.64 13.59 -6.75
CA GLU A 783 -32.07 14.99 -6.79
C GLU A 783 -33.03 15.24 -7.96
N SER A 784 -32.67 14.76 -9.17
CA SER A 784 -33.49 14.83 -10.37
C SER A 784 -33.01 13.85 -11.45
N LEU A 785 -33.80 13.68 -12.51
CA LEU A 785 -33.35 13.07 -13.76
C LEU A 785 -33.29 14.14 -14.85
N GLU A 786 -32.19 14.22 -15.56
CA GLU A 786 -32.01 15.05 -16.74
C GLU A 786 -31.95 14.20 -17.97
N ILE A 787 -32.79 14.53 -18.96
CA ILE A 787 -32.83 13.86 -20.26
C ILE A 787 -32.25 14.81 -21.30
N TYR A 788 -31.23 14.36 -21.99
CA TYR A 788 -30.56 15.10 -23.05
C TYR A 788 -30.88 14.46 -24.40
N LYS A 789 -31.27 15.29 -25.34
CA LYS A 789 -31.47 14.86 -26.72
C LYS A 789 -30.13 14.90 -27.45
N ILE A 790 -29.77 13.80 -28.11
CA ILE A 790 -28.61 13.74 -29.00
C ILE A 790 -28.99 14.45 -30.28
N LYS A 791 -28.21 15.46 -30.72
CA LYS A 791 -28.38 16.13 -31.98
C LYS A 791 -27.82 15.25 -33.09
N GLU A 792 -28.55 15.17 -34.22
CA GLU A 792 -28.09 14.44 -35.42
C GLU A 792 -26.93 15.11 -36.10
#